data_2fdd81f4339a7cd5b487df4ce6af6b02
#
_entry.id   2fdd81f4339a7cd5b487df4ce6af6b02
#
_cell.length_a   1.000
_cell.length_b   1.000
_cell.length_c   1.000
_cell.angle_alpha   90.00
_cell.angle_beta   90.00
_cell.angle_gamma   90.00
#
_symmetry.space_group_name_H-M   'P 1'
#
loop_
_entity.id
_entity.type
_entity.pdbx_description
1 polymer ?
#
loop_
_entity_poly.entity_id
_entity_poly.type
_entity_poly.pdbx_seq_one_letter_code
_entity_poly.pdbx_strand_id
1 'polypeptide(L)'
;MAEVTAQDESQKTAEDKANLPPDAQNSGALVASVAAKAMQAESAKVPLSGEAPFNDSITVYSGNRIPHYDRGPIKAYIAKGTDKAPSYLFALVCEDHLSPRTTKASNYASIINPSLVRLAASGAMYWPPAGKEKYCFIYENTQGQPLMPDDLRGGLGMKAEIVMNAIIKPMIGVLADMRDKDLVHGNIRPSNMFDGGSRNVERVVLGECLSMPIGYYQPVLYESIDRAMASPTGKGTGGLHDDIYSFGVTLALLLRHFDPMENLTDEQIIEKKMEEGSYYALLNRDRFSGALLELLRGLLQDDEKQRWTIDEVINWQDGRRLSPKQAGRRSKANRPLNFAEGKYIRPELLAGALSKNVTEAKQLIESGEVEQWLARALEDKQALARYEASLLLAEEGGRGAGYMERVVTRTAIALHPGGPIRYKNISIMPDGVGAALTEAFVMRRDIQSYNDFFLAYFITQWIDAQTGTVSDISGLITRFDTARAYLRQKGLGGGMEKVLYSLNPEMHCLSEKLAKYHVRSPEDMMFTFEKMAKLPNRPAMFFDRHSIAFLSVKDRKNVDPYINDLNAPEMYRRILAEMKILATVQKRSQMVKFPGIAAWMADNMEPIYERFHDRELREDLKKKVTRLKEAGDLAKIVVLFDTPATYQEDNLNFRRAMRNFYDLEQEMQELDSEMKDESLYGREAGRQIAAVVAGVLASIIILASSFMAFGGHGKGF
;
A
#
# COMPACT_ATOMS: atom_id res chain seq x y z
N MET A 1 35.01 22.52 -36.88
CA MET A 1 35.66 23.12 -35.69
C MET A 1 34.73 22.98 -34.48
N ALA A 2 34.34 21.77 -34.13
CA ALA A 2 33.51 21.48 -32.97
C ALA A 2 33.83 20.09 -32.34
N GLU A 3 35.03 19.55 -32.57
CA GLU A 3 35.43 18.22 -32.09
C GLU A 3 36.70 18.19 -31.25
N VAL A 4 37.25 19.38 -30.88
CA VAL A 4 38.53 19.49 -30.14
C VAL A 4 38.33 19.93 -28.68
N THR A 5 37.11 20.33 -28.27
CA THR A 5 36.84 20.81 -26.89
C THR A 5 36.33 19.77 -25.91
N ALA A 6 35.97 18.56 -26.36
CA ALA A 6 35.43 17.51 -25.48
C ALA A 6 36.47 16.55 -24.90
N GLN A 7 37.70 16.58 -25.36
CA GLN A 7 38.79 15.72 -24.82
C GLN A 7 39.64 16.38 -23.74
N ASP A 8 39.60 17.69 -23.60
CA ASP A 8 40.42 18.42 -22.61
C ASP A 8 39.74 18.55 -21.23
N GLU A 9 38.38 18.45 -21.17
CA GLU A 9 37.67 18.43 -19.87
C GLU A 9 37.67 17.06 -19.20
N SER A 10 37.81 15.96 -19.95
CA SER A 10 37.87 14.61 -19.37
C SER A 10 39.23 14.24 -18.79
N GLN A 11 40.33 14.93 -19.19
CA GLN A 11 41.67 14.73 -18.58
C GLN A 11 41.86 15.57 -17.33
N LYS A 12 41.25 16.76 -17.20
CA LYS A 12 41.29 17.57 -15.98
C LYS A 12 40.55 16.98 -14.79
N THR A 13 39.46 16.25 -15.03
CA THR A 13 38.71 15.55 -13.96
C THR A 13 39.36 14.23 -13.51
N ALA A 14 40.31 13.69 -14.26
CA ALA A 14 41.08 12.50 -13.88
C ALA A 14 42.32 12.82 -13.06
N GLU A 15 42.95 13.99 -13.28
CA GLU A 15 44.13 14.40 -12.52
C GLU A 15 43.82 14.99 -11.15
N ASP A 16 42.63 15.62 -10.95
CA ASP A 16 42.19 16.09 -9.63
C ASP A 16 41.76 14.98 -8.66
N LYS A 17 41.51 13.75 -9.16
CA LYS A 17 41.24 12.59 -8.31
C LYS A 17 42.53 11.85 -7.81
N ALA A 18 43.67 12.18 -8.36
CA ALA A 18 44.94 11.50 -8.03
C ALA A 18 45.78 12.20 -6.93
N ASN A 19 45.35 13.36 -6.42
CA ASN A 19 46.14 14.15 -5.46
C ASN A 19 45.51 14.31 -4.08
N LEU A 20 44.69 13.35 -3.62
CA LEU A 20 44.32 13.24 -2.20
C LEU A 20 45.37 12.43 -1.45
N PRO A 21 45.87 12.92 -0.30
CA PRO A 21 46.88 12.19 0.45
C PRO A 21 46.36 10.81 0.88
N PRO A 22 47.18 9.76 0.82
CA PRO A 22 46.78 8.38 1.13
C PRO A 22 46.32 8.16 2.58
N ASP A 23 46.51 9.10 3.48
CA ASP A 23 46.12 8.98 4.89
C ASP A 23 44.60 9.27 5.16
N ALA A 24 43.93 9.95 4.26
CA ALA A 24 42.49 10.23 4.43
C ALA A 24 41.56 9.03 4.09
N GLN A 25 42.06 8.10 3.26
CA GLN A 25 41.28 6.88 2.92
C GLN A 25 41.48 5.75 3.95
N ASN A 26 42.57 5.74 4.69
CA ASN A 26 42.87 4.72 5.69
C ASN A 26 42.28 5.00 7.08
N SER A 27 42.01 6.25 7.44
CA SER A 27 41.44 6.59 8.76
C SER A 27 40.00 6.11 8.94
N GLY A 28 39.18 6.21 7.90
CA GLY A 28 37.78 5.71 7.95
C GLY A 28 37.66 4.18 8.06
N ALA A 29 38.53 3.46 7.37
CA ALA A 29 38.59 2.00 7.43
C ALA A 29 39.19 1.50 8.77
N LEU A 30 40.11 2.25 9.36
CA LEU A 30 40.71 1.89 10.65
C LEU A 30 39.75 2.10 11.82
N VAL A 31 38.99 3.20 11.82
CA VAL A 31 38.00 3.49 12.87
C VAL A 31 36.82 2.52 12.79
N ALA A 32 36.34 2.19 11.60
CA ALA A 32 35.33 1.14 11.40
C ALA A 32 35.83 -0.24 11.87
N SER A 33 37.13 -0.55 11.68
CA SER A 33 37.70 -1.81 12.13
C SER A 33 37.90 -1.89 13.65
N VAL A 34 38.18 -0.77 14.32
CA VAL A 34 38.32 -0.72 15.79
C VAL A 34 36.95 -0.78 16.48
N ALA A 35 35.95 -0.08 15.95
CA ALA A 35 34.57 -0.18 16.43
C ALA A 35 34.00 -1.59 16.24
N ALA A 36 34.25 -2.19 15.07
CA ALA A 36 33.87 -3.58 14.81
C ALA A 36 34.59 -4.55 15.78
N LYS A 37 35.87 -4.32 16.12
CA LYS A 37 36.61 -5.16 17.08
C LYS A 37 36.12 -4.99 18.53
N ALA A 38 35.74 -3.79 18.96
CA ALA A 38 35.15 -3.56 20.29
C ALA A 38 33.81 -4.24 20.47
N MET A 39 32.94 -4.16 19.46
CA MET A 39 31.67 -4.87 19.43
C MET A 39 31.82 -6.38 19.25
N GLN A 40 32.89 -6.86 18.59
CA GLN A 40 33.32 -8.27 18.54
C GLN A 40 33.51 -8.85 19.93
N ALA A 41 34.15 -8.11 20.82
CA ALA A 41 34.43 -8.56 22.18
C ALA A 41 33.16 -8.66 23.07
N GLU A 42 32.15 -7.87 22.81
CA GLU A 42 30.89 -7.88 23.56
C GLU A 42 29.91 -8.91 23.02
N SER A 43 29.78 -9.04 21.69
CA SER A 43 28.91 -10.03 21.06
C SER A 43 29.42 -11.48 21.12
N ALA A 44 30.73 -11.66 21.33
CA ALA A 44 31.34 -12.99 21.47
C ALA A 44 31.01 -13.71 22.79
N LYS A 45 30.39 -13.02 23.77
CA LYS A 45 30.07 -13.56 25.11
C LYS A 45 28.65 -14.12 25.28
N VAL A 46 27.72 -13.82 24.37
CA VAL A 46 26.33 -14.27 24.47
C VAL A 46 26.10 -15.42 23.48
N PRO A 47 25.69 -16.62 23.93
CA PRO A 47 25.38 -17.70 23.02
C PRO A 47 24.24 -17.30 22.09
N LEU A 48 24.41 -17.52 20.79
CA LEU A 48 23.41 -17.22 19.78
C LEU A 48 22.29 -18.27 19.81
N SER A 49 21.05 -17.81 19.71
CA SER A 49 19.87 -18.68 19.79
C SER A 49 18.74 -18.21 18.88
N GLY A 50 17.84 -19.11 18.52
CA GLY A 50 16.67 -18.79 17.71
C GLY A 50 17.04 -18.42 16.28
N GLU A 51 17.73 -19.32 15.58
CA GLU A 51 18.17 -19.12 14.19
C GLU A 51 16.97 -18.93 13.25
N ALA A 52 17.02 -17.88 12.46
CA ALA A 52 16.09 -17.54 11.39
C ALA A 52 16.92 -17.23 10.13
N PRO A 53 17.11 -18.21 9.23
CA PRO A 53 17.82 -18.00 7.99
C PRO A 53 17.11 -16.94 7.12
N PHE A 54 17.84 -15.91 6.75
CA PHE A 54 17.36 -14.91 5.81
C PHE A 54 17.60 -15.34 4.36
N ASN A 55 18.83 -15.79 4.09
CA ASN A 55 19.24 -16.39 2.83
C ASN A 55 20.44 -17.32 3.09
N ASP A 56 21.07 -17.82 2.02
CA ASP A 56 22.26 -18.73 2.11
C ASP A 56 23.47 -18.07 2.78
N SER A 57 23.48 -16.75 2.90
CA SER A 57 24.64 -15.98 3.38
C SER A 57 24.39 -15.24 4.70
N ILE A 58 23.15 -15.10 5.16
CA ILE A 58 22.82 -14.31 6.36
C ILE A 58 21.82 -15.07 7.24
N THR A 59 22.12 -15.15 8.53
CA THR A 59 21.22 -15.70 9.57
C THR A 59 20.95 -14.64 10.63
N VAL A 60 19.69 -14.48 11.01
CA VAL A 60 19.21 -13.61 12.09
C VAL A 60 18.93 -14.48 13.33
N TYR A 61 19.26 -13.96 14.52
CA TYR A 61 19.15 -14.70 15.79
C TYR A 61 18.03 -14.09 16.65
N SER A 62 16.86 -14.68 16.60
CA SER A 62 15.65 -14.16 17.27
C SER A 62 15.74 -14.14 18.81
N GLY A 63 16.61 -14.93 19.40
CA GLY A 63 16.89 -14.92 20.85
C GLY A 63 17.88 -13.80 21.28
N ASN A 64 18.53 -13.12 20.34
CA ASN A 64 19.58 -12.16 20.64
C ASN A 64 19.19 -10.74 20.20
N ARG A 65 18.45 -10.05 21.06
CA ARG A 65 17.97 -8.69 20.83
C ARG A 65 19.06 -7.64 21.08
N ILE A 66 18.99 -6.51 20.37
CA ILE A 66 19.86 -5.33 20.56
C ILE A 66 18.95 -4.13 20.94
N PRO A 67 18.60 -3.96 22.23
CA PRO A 67 17.56 -3.00 22.64
C PRO A 67 17.86 -1.54 22.26
N HIS A 68 19.11 -1.10 22.26
CA HIS A 68 19.49 0.28 21.91
C HIS A 68 19.37 0.57 20.40
N TYR A 69 19.14 -0.45 19.56
CA TYR A 69 18.82 -0.30 18.13
C TYR A 69 17.32 -0.46 17.85
N ASP A 70 16.48 -0.75 18.85
CA ASP A 70 15.03 -0.79 18.68
C ASP A 70 14.50 0.57 18.17
N ARG A 71 13.42 0.50 17.41
CA ARG A 71 12.69 1.68 16.92
C ARG A 71 11.21 1.53 17.29
N GLY A 72 10.90 1.86 18.56
CA GLY A 72 9.58 1.68 19.10
C GLY A 72 9.06 0.25 18.98
N PRO A 73 8.04 -0.01 18.13
CA PRO A 73 7.52 -1.35 17.92
C PRO A 73 8.49 -2.27 17.18
N ILE A 74 9.34 -1.71 16.32
CA ILE A 74 10.33 -2.48 15.54
C ILE A 74 11.50 -2.90 16.43
N LYS A 75 11.80 -4.20 16.46
CA LYS A 75 12.83 -4.76 17.32
C LYS A 75 14.08 -5.15 16.52
N ALA A 76 15.22 -4.87 17.11
CA ALA A 76 16.53 -5.15 16.55
C ALA A 76 17.10 -6.46 17.10
N TYR A 77 17.71 -7.25 16.19
CA TYR A 77 18.29 -8.55 16.52
C TYR A 77 19.67 -8.69 15.91
N ILE A 78 20.54 -9.48 16.54
CA ILE A 78 21.83 -9.82 15.97
C ILE A 78 21.63 -10.60 14.67
N ALA A 79 22.38 -10.24 13.65
CA ALA A 79 22.49 -11.00 12.41
C ALA A 79 23.96 -11.27 12.10
N LYS A 80 24.25 -12.42 11.48
CA LYS A 80 25.60 -12.79 11.04
C LYS A 80 25.60 -13.18 9.57
N GLY A 81 26.62 -12.70 8.87
CA GLY A 81 26.97 -13.14 7.54
C GLY A 81 27.92 -14.34 7.56
N THR A 82 27.90 -15.15 6.49
CA THR A 82 28.90 -16.14 6.18
C THR A 82 30.09 -15.46 5.48
N ASP A 83 31.13 -16.22 5.06
CA ASP A 83 32.34 -15.71 4.41
C ASP A 83 32.10 -14.76 3.20
N LYS A 84 30.88 -14.75 2.65
CA LYS A 84 30.48 -13.91 1.50
C LYS A 84 29.73 -12.63 1.90
N ALA A 85 29.46 -12.40 3.17
CA ALA A 85 28.72 -11.25 3.69
C ALA A 85 29.47 -10.61 4.87
N PRO A 86 29.23 -9.32 5.21
CA PRO A 86 29.80 -8.70 6.40
C PRO A 86 29.52 -9.52 7.65
N SER A 87 30.53 -9.69 8.50
CA SER A 87 30.45 -10.54 9.71
C SER A 87 29.57 -9.95 10.80
N TYR A 88 29.37 -8.64 10.80
CA TYR A 88 28.64 -7.88 11.82
C TYR A 88 27.46 -7.18 11.22
N LEU A 89 26.28 -7.71 11.51
CA LEU A 89 25.01 -7.22 11.01
C LEU A 89 24.01 -7.13 12.17
N PHE A 90 22.99 -6.29 12.00
CA PHE A 90 21.78 -6.35 12.79
C PHE A 90 20.54 -6.30 11.88
N ALA A 91 19.47 -6.92 12.32
CA ALA A 91 18.23 -6.98 11.59
C ALA A 91 17.12 -6.24 12.36
N LEU A 92 16.35 -5.40 11.65
CA LEU A 92 15.12 -4.82 12.12
C LEU A 92 13.95 -5.58 11.52
N VAL A 93 13.13 -6.23 12.37
CA VAL A 93 11.98 -7.04 11.94
C VAL A 93 10.74 -6.18 11.96
N CYS A 94 10.17 -5.95 10.77
CA CYS A 94 9.04 -5.05 10.59
C CYS A 94 7.73 -5.59 11.17
N GLU A 95 6.85 -4.68 11.58
CA GLU A 95 5.50 -5.01 12.05
C GLU A 95 4.49 -4.88 10.91
N ASP A 96 3.52 -5.81 10.84
CA ASP A 96 2.59 -5.92 9.71
C ASP A 96 1.64 -4.72 9.57
N HIS A 97 1.34 -4.03 10.69
CA HIS A 97 0.49 -2.83 10.70
C HIS A 97 1.21 -1.56 10.26
N LEU A 98 2.52 -1.61 10.12
CA LEU A 98 3.34 -0.51 9.63
C LEU A 98 3.82 -0.85 8.22
N SER A 99 3.57 0.06 7.28
CA SER A 99 4.05 -0.12 5.90
C SER A 99 5.55 0.22 5.83
N PRO A 100 6.46 -0.77 5.76
CA PRO A 100 7.89 -0.51 5.61
C PRO A 100 8.17 0.06 4.22
N ARG A 101 9.16 0.94 4.11
CA ARG A 101 9.51 1.69 2.88
C ARG A 101 10.34 0.84 1.91
N THR A 102 9.77 -0.27 1.48
CA THR A 102 10.49 -1.29 0.71
C THR A 102 10.88 -0.85 -0.69
N THR A 103 10.09 0.04 -1.33
CA THR A 103 10.41 0.59 -2.66
C THR A 103 11.58 1.57 -2.63
N LYS A 104 11.86 2.18 -1.48
CA LYS A 104 12.98 3.10 -1.28
C LYS A 104 14.28 2.39 -0.87
N ALA A 105 14.24 1.08 -0.60
CA ALA A 105 15.40 0.31 -0.13
C ALA A 105 16.58 0.34 -1.11
N SER A 106 16.34 0.25 -2.42
CA SER A 106 17.43 0.27 -3.42
C SER A 106 18.06 1.67 -3.53
N ASN A 107 17.26 2.74 -3.45
CA ASN A 107 17.76 4.11 -3.45
C ASN A 107 18.64 4.35 -2.21
N TYR A 108 18.15 3.92 -1.04
CA TYR A 108 18.90 4.00 0.22
C TYR A 108 20.22 3.21 0.16
N ALA A 109 20.19 1.96 -0.31
CA ALA A 109 21.36 1.10 -0.42
C ALA A 109 22.42 1.65 -1.39
N SER A 110 22.02 2.51 -2.35
CA SER A 110 22.94 3.15 -3.28
C SER A 110 23.73 4.33 -2.67
N ILE A 111 23.36 4.80 -1.46
CA ILE A 111 24.09 5.84 -0.74
C ILE A 111 25.30 5.22 -0.07
N ILE A 112 26.47 5.74 -0.43
CA ILE A 112 27.76 5.34 0.19
C ILE A 112 28.25 6.53 1.00
N ASN A 113 27.77 6.65 2.25
CA ASN A 113 28.14 7.72 3.15
C ASN A 113 28.51 7.12 4.53
N PRO A 114 29.71 7.38 5.05
CA PRO A 114 30.18 6.82 6.31
C PRO A 114 29.40 7.35 7.54
N SER A 115 28.61 8.38 7.37
CA SER A 115 27.74 8.97 8.41
C SER A 115 26.27 8.56 8.29
N LEU A 116 25.96 7.55 7.46
CA LEU A 116 24.67 6.92 7.34
C LEU A 116 24.81 5.40 7.53
N VAL A 117 23.96 4.78 8.34
CA VAL A 117 23.99 3.32 8.53
C VAL A 117 23.73 2.62 7.21
N ARG A 118 24.60 1.67 6.85
CA ARG A 118 24.55 1.01 5.55
C ARG A 118 23.58 -0.15 5.54
N LEU A 119 22.66 -0.15 4.57
CA LEU A 119 21.76 -1.28 4.32
C LEU A 119 22.50 -2.39 3.58
N ALA A 120 22.60 -3.57 4.19
CA ALA A 120 23.24 -4.75 3.62
C ALA A 120 22.27 -5.62 2.81
N ALA A 121 21.03 -5.80 3.32
CA ALA A 121 20.00 -6.59 2.65
C ALA A 121 18.60 -6.23 3.16
N SER A 122 17.56 -6.57 2.40
CA SER A 122 16.17 -6.49 2.86
C SER A 122 15.32 -7.54 2.16
N GLY A 123 14.33 -8.09 2.86
CA GLY A 123 13.45 -9.12 2.30
C GLY A 123 12.56 -9.76 3.36
N ALA A 124 11.75 -10.71 2.90
CA ALA A 124 10.93 -11.54 3.77
C ALA A 124 11.69 -12.80 4.20
N MET A 125 11.53 -13.20 5.45
CA MET A 125 12.06 -14.44 6.00
C MET A 125 11.06 -15.07 6.96
N TYR A 126 11.12 -16.39 7.14
CA TYR A 126 10.35 -17.05 8.19
C TYR A 126 10.85 -16.59 9.56
N TRP A 127 9.93 -16.05 10.37
CA TRP A 127 10.21 -15.54 11.71
C TRP A 127 9.67 -16.49 12.78
N PRO A 128 10.49 -17.34 13.40
CA PRO A 128 10.04 -18.38 14.33
C PRO A 128 9.17 -17.86 15.48
N PRO A 129 9.47 -16.71 16.13
CA PRO A 129 8.64 -16.20 17.22
C PRO A 129 7.20 -15.87 16.82
N ALA A 130 6.94 -15.52 15.55
CA ALA A 130 5.61 -15.22 15.04
C ALA A 130 4.96 -16.39 14.28
N GLY A 131 5.71 -17.46 13.98
CA GLY A 131 5.24 -18.60 13.20
C GLY A 131 4.83 -18.28 11.77
N LYS A 132 5.34 -17.16 11.21
CA LYS A 132 5.04 -16.69 9.86
C LYS A 132 6.23 -15.94 9.24
N GLU A 133 6.15 -15.67 7.94
CA GLU A 133 7.11 -14.81 7.27
C GLU A 133 6.91 -13.35 7.70
N LYS A 134 8.02 -12.63 7.97
CA LYS A 134 8.06 -11.19 8.23
C LYS A 134 9.12 -10.52 7.35
N TYR A 135 8.87 -9.27 6.99
CA TYR A 135 9.86 -8.47 6.30
C TYR A 135 10.90 -7.92 7.27
N CYS A 136 12.15 -7.87 6.85
CA CYS A 136 13.22 -7.28 7.66
C CYS A 136 14.19 -6.47 6.80
N PHE A 137 14.82 -5.49 7.45
CA PHE A 137 15.96 -4.77 6.93
C PHE A 137 17.20 -5.17 7.71
N ILE A 138 18.29 -5.48 7.02
CA ILE A 138 19.55 -5.92 7.59
C ILE A 138 20.60 -4.86 7.31
N TYR A 139 21.20 -4.33 8.36
CA TYR A 139 22.19 -3.26 8.32
C TYR A 139 23.56 -3.72 8.81
N GLU A 140 24.60 -3.04 8.34
CA GLU A 140 25.94 -3.20 8.91
C GLU A 140 25.99 -2.61 10.32
N ASN A 141 26.50 -3.38 11.28
CA ASN A 141 26.58 -2.97 12.68
C ASN A 141 27.88 -2.17 12.94
N THR A 142 27.94 -0.95 12.42
CA THR A 142 29.11 -0.05 12.51
C THR A 142 28.78 1.30 13.16
N GLN A 143 27.54 1.47 13.65
CA GLN A 143 27.05 2.76 14.10
C GLN A 143 27.41 3.12 15.56
N GLY A 144 27.72 2.15 16.43
CA GLY A 144 28.09 2.40 17.83
C GLY A 144 26.89 2.59 18.75
N GLN A 145 27.01 3.45 19.76
CA GLN A 145 25.95 3.75 20.73
C GLN A 145 25.17 5.00 20.34
N PRO A 146 23.86 5.09 20.62
CA PRO A 146 23.07 6.30 20.37
C PRO A 146 23.62 7.46 21.22
N LEU A 147 23.59 8.68 20.66
CA LEU A 147 24.02 9.89 21.40
C LEU A 147 23.17 10.12 22.67
N MET A 148 21.91 9.68 22.64
CA MET A 148 20.99 9.76 23.77
C MET A 148 20.10 8.51 23.75
N PRO A 149 19.82 7.87 24.90
CA PRO A 149 18.80 6.83 25.00
C PRO A 149 17.42 7.34 24.57
N ASP A 150 16.59 6.43 24.04
CA ASP A 150 15.28 6.79 23.45
C ASP A 150 14.24 7.21 24.51
N ASP A 151 14.39 6.73 25.73
CA ASP A 151 13.56 7.02 26.90
C ASP A 151 14.01 8.27 27.69
N LEU A 152 15.15 8.86 27.34
CA LEU A 152 15.68 10.04 27.99
C LEU A 152 15.27 11.31 27.23
N ARG A 153 14.68 12.27 27.92
CA ARG A 153 14.53 13.65 27.47
C ARG A 153 15.58 14.54 28.13
N GLY A 154 16.13 15.47 27.40
CA GLY A 154 17.14 16.38 27.94
C GLY A 154 18.02 16.99 26.87
N GLY A 155 19.02 17.72 27.30
CA GLY A 155 20.07 18.26 26.45
C GLY A 155 21.41 17.66 26.79
N LEU A 156 22.33 17.56 25.83
CA LEU A 156 23.64 16.94 26.04
C LEU A 156 24.73 17.96 26.40
N GLY A 157 24.52 19.26 26.16
CA GLY A 157 25.51 20.31 26.46
C GLY A 157 26.85 20.10 25.75
N MET A 158 26.81 19.57 24.53
CA MET A 158 28.03 19.31 23.75
C MET A 158 28.74 20.59 23.38
N LYS A 159 30.07 20.55 23.38
CA LYS A 159 30.88 21.70 22.92
C LYS A 159 30.56 22.04 21.47
N ALA A 160 30.40 23.33 21.17
CA ALA A 160 30.08 23.83 19.85
C ALA A 160 31.03 23.32 18.75
N GLU A 161 32.31 23.18 19.09
CA GLU A 161 33.33 22.68 18.17
C GLU A 161 33.07 21.21 17.77
N ILE A 162 32.67 20.35 18.72
CA ILE A 162 32.31 18.95 18.47
C ILE A 162 31.06 18.90 17.61
N VAL A 163 30.03 19.67 17.95
CA VAL A 163 28.78 19.72 17.18
C VAL A 163 29.05 20.18 15.75
N MET A 164 29.91 21.17 15.56
CA MET A 164 30.26 21.68 14.23
C MET A 164 30.98 20.64 13.38
N ASN A 165 32.01 20.00 13.92
CA ASN A 165 32.90 19.13 13.15
C ASN A 165 32.41 17.69 13.05
N ALA A 166 31.90 17.13 14.15
CA ALA A 166 31.54 15.71 14.22
C ALA A 166 30.05 15.46 13.86
N ILE A 167 29.19 16.51 13.88
CA ILE A 167 27.75 16.36 13.63
C ILE A 167 27.31 17.17 12.42
N ILE A 168 27.46 18.48 12.43
CA ILE A 168 26.92 19.35 11.36
C ILE A 168 27.53 18.99 10.00
N LYS A 169 28.84 18.99 9.90
CA LYS A 169 29.53 18.71 8.63
C LYS A 169 29.16 17.34 8.05
N PRO A 170 29.22 16.22 8.80
CA PRO A 170 28.79 14.90 8.29
C PRO A 170 27.32 14.85 7.89
N MET A 171 26.43 15.46 8.70
CA MET A 171 24.99 15.43 8.43
C MET A 171 24.60 16.22 7.19
N ILE A 172 25.27 17.32 6.88
CA ILE A 172 25.06 18.05 5.62
C ILE A 172 25.32 17.13 4.42
N GLY A 173 26.40 16.34 4.46
CA GLY A 173 26.68 15.35 3.42
C GLY A 173 25.60 14.29 3.30
N VAL A 174 25.12 13.73 4.43
CA VAL A 174 24.04 12.73 4.44
C VAL A 174 22.73 13.31 3.86
N LEU A 175 22.34 14.53 4.27
CA LEU A 175 21.13 15.18 3.78
C LEU A 175 21.20 15.52 2.28
N ALA A 176 22.39 15.90 1.78
CA ALA A 176 22.62 16.13 0.36
C ALA A 176 22.50 14.82 -0.44
N ASP A 177 23.12 13.73 0.03
CA ASP A 177 23.02 12.42 -0.60
C ASP A 177 21.57 11.92 -0.64
N MET A 178 20.80 12.14 0.44
CA MET A 178 19.39 11.75 0.52
C MET A 178 18.53 12.57 -0.45
N ARG A 179 18.77 13.88 -0.56
CA ARG A 179 18.11 14.73 -1.57
C ARG A 179 18.33 14.17 -2.98
N ASP A 180 19.56 13.84 -3.32
CA ASP A 180 19.94 13.36 -4.65
C ASP A 180 19.33 11.99 -4.99
N LYS A 181 18.89 11.26 -3.97
CA LYS A 181 18.17 9.97 -4.11
C LYS A 181 16.67 10.08 -3.89
N ASP A 182 16.10 11.28 -3.78
CA ASP A 182 14.68 11.49 -3.48
C ASP A 182 14.23 10.71 -2.23
N LEU A 183 14.99 10.88 -1.14
CA LEU A 183 14.74 10.24 0.15
C LEU A 183 14.50 11.30 1.23
N VAL A 184 13.46 11.09 2.02
CA VAL A 184 13.19 11.79 3.28
C VAL A 184 13.48 10.82 4.41
N HIS A 185 14.21 11.23 5.43
CA HIS A 185 14.54 10.38 6.57
C HIS A 185 13.36 10.24 7.54
N GLY A 186 12.85 11.37 8.04
CA GLY A 186 11.70 11.42 8.95
C GLY A 186 11.93 10.85 10.36
N ASN A 187 13.20 10.65 10.75
CA ASN A 187 13.57 10.12 12.07
C ASN A 187 14.93 10.66 12.53
N ILE A 188 15.13 11.98 12.38
CA ILE A 188 16.36 12.67 12.78
C ILE A 188 16.18 13.18 14.21
N ARG A 189 16.91 12.56 15.15
CA ARG A 189 16.92 12.90 16.59
C ARG A 189 18.13 12.28 17.28
N PRO A 190 18.53 12.73 18.47
CA PRO A 190 19.73 12.22 19.14
C PRO A 190 19.72 10.72 19.42
N SER A 191 18.57 10.11 19.67
CA SER A 191 18.45 8.66 19.89
C SER A 191 18.53 7.81 18.60
N ASN A 192 18.46 8.45 17.43
CA ASN A 192 18.72 7.81 16.13
C ASN A 192 20.00 8.35 15.46
N MET A 193 20.87 8.98 16.24
CA MET A 193 22.20 9.40 15.84
C MET A 193 23.21 8.73 16.78
N PHE A 194 24.27 8.15 16.21
CA PHE A 194 25.20 7.24 16.91
C PHE A 194 26.61 7.80 16.89
N ASP A 195 27.42 7.37 17.87
CA ASP A 195 28.78 7.87 18.10
C ASP A 195 29.84 7.29 17.16
N GLY A 196 29.45 6.42 16.20
CA GLY A 196 30.34 5.76 15.28
C GLY A 196 31.27 4.73 15.93
N GLY A 197 30.96 4.31 17.16
CA GLY A 197 31.76 3.35 17.95
C GLY A 197 33.01 3.96 18.58
N SER A 198 33.12 5.29 18.64
CA SER A 198 34.22 6.02 19.30
C SER A 198 33.70 6.63 20.61
N ARG A 199 34.48 6.46 21.72
CA ARG A 199 34.15 7.10 23.01
C ARG A 199 34.08 8.62 22.94
N ASN A 200 34.85 9.22 22.06
CA ASN A 200 34.73 10.63 21.69
C ASN A 200 34.05 10.68 20.33
N VAL A 201 32.90 11.33 20.23
CA VAL A 201 32.17 11.47 18.97
C VAL A 201 33.05 12.19 17.95
N GLU A 202 33.74 11.44 17.10
CA GLU A 202 34.57 11.99 16.02
C GLU A 202 33.76 12.24 14.76
N ARG A 203 32.73 11.41 14.55
CA ARG A 203 31.78 11.49 13.44
C ARG A 203 30.47 10.82 13.82
N VAL A 204 29.38 11.51 13.68
CA VAL A 204 28.05 10.94 13.87
C VAL A 204 27.70 9.96 12.74
N VAL A 205 26.96 8.92 13.08
CA VAL A 205 26.29 8.03 12.12
C VAL A 205 24.77 8.16 12.31
N LEU A 206 24.04 8.57 11.29
CA LEU A 206 22.59 8.59 11.30
C LEU A 206 22.06 7.16 11.14
N GLY A 207 21.06 6.79 11.94
CA GLY A 207 20.45 5.46 11.93
C GLY A 207 19.50 5.24 10.76
N GLU A 208 18.69 4.21 10.85
CA GLU A 208 17.79 3.78 9.79
C GLU A 208 16.50 4.62 9.68
N CYS A 209 15.82 4.51 8.53
CA CYS A 209 14.55 5.20 8.27
C CYS A 209 13.57 4.40 7.39
N LEU A 210 13.81 3.10 7.18
CA LEU A 210 13.06 2.29 6.21
C LEU A 210 12.04 1.36 6.85
N SER A 211 12.22 1.00 8.13
CA SER A 211 11.44 -0.06 8.79
C SER A 211 9.98 0.30 9.08
N MET A 212 9.60 1.58 8.96
CA MET A 212 8.27 2.08 9.26
C MET A 212 7.92 3.31 8.41
N PRO A 213 6.64 3.77 8.39
CA PRO A 213 6.25 5.02 7.74
C PRO A 213 7.04 6.22 8.26
N ILE A 214 7.25 7.22 7.39
CA ILE A 214 7.99 8.44 7.72
C ILE A 214 7.34 9.16 8.91
N GLY A 215 8.14 9.50 9.91
CA GLY A 215 7.68 10.24 11.09
C GLY A 215 6.86 9.42 12.07
N TYR A 216 6.56 8.15 11.81
CA TYR A 216 5.75 7.31 12.71
C TYR A 216 6.26 7.32 14.15
N TYR A 217 7.56 7.13 14.34
CA TYR A 217 8.21 7.09 15.66
C TYR A 217 9.02 8.35 15.95
N GLN A 218 8.71 9.46 15.28
CA GLN A 218 9.32 10.77 15.54
C GLN A 218 8.53 11.50 16.64
N PRO A 219 9.13 11.84 17.79
CA PRO A 219 8.45 12.62 18.81
C PRO A 219 8.05 14.01 18.29
N VAL A 220 6.93 14.52 18.77
CA VAL A 220 6.36 15.85 18.43
C VAL A 220 7.37 17.00 18.58
N LEU A 221 8.27 16.87 19.51
CA LEU A 221 9.35 17.85 19.73
C LEU A 221 10.20 18.08 18.47
N TYR A 222 10.50 17.02 17.71
CA TYR A 222 11.36 17.06 16.51
C TYR A 222 10.59 17.33 15.21
N GLU A 223 9.28 17.49 15.26
CA GLU A 223 8.45 17.66 14.08
C GLU A 223 8.02 19.11 13.88
N SER A 224 7.83 19.49 12.60
CA SER A 224 7.18 20.75 12.23
C SER A 224 5.74 20.78 12.78
N ILE A 225 5.24 21.98 13.11
CA ILE A 225 3.99 22.16 13.84
C ILE A 225 2.82 21.45 13.18
N ASP A 226 2.67 21.61 11.87
CA ASP A 226 1.50 21.10 11.13
C ASP A 226 1.51 19.58 11.06
N ARG A 227 2.67 18.94 10.83
CA ARG A 227 2.81 17.47 10.82
C ARG A 227 2.67 16.85 12.21
N ALA A 228 3.16 17.54 13.24
CA ALA A 228 3.04 17.09 14.62
C ALA A 228 1.59 16.89 15.06
N MET A 229 0.63 17.56 14.42
CA MET A 229 -0.80 17.45 14.73
C MET A 229 -1.49 16.26 14.04
N ALA A 230 -0.83 15.55 13.13
CA ALA A 230 -1.36 14.33 12.53
C ALA A 230 -1.15 13.11 13.43
N SER A 231 -2.00 12.08 13.27
CA SER A 231 -1.75 10.77 13.89
C SER A 231 -0.43 10.17 13.41
N PRO A 232 0.25 9.32 14.19
CA PRO A 232 1.58 8.81 13.83
C PRO A 232 1.68 8.20 12.43
N THR A 233 0.71 7.36 12.02
CA THR A 233 0.64 6.79 10.67
C THR A 233 0.12 7.76 9.63
N GLY A 234 -0.55 8.83 10.05
CA GLY A 234 -1.16 9.84 9.18
C GLY A 234 -0.27 11.00 8.77
N LYS A 235 0.99 11.03 9.20
CA LYS A 235 1.90 12.16 8.95
C LYS A 235 2.32 12.33 7.49
N GLY A 236 2.16 11.31 6.66
CA GLY A 236 2.50 11.34 5.24
C GLY A 236 4.00 11.19 4.96
N THR A 237 4.38 11.44 3.70
CA THR A 237 5.76 11.29 3.25
C THR A 237 6.63 12.49 3.59
N GLY A 238 6.03 13.67 3.83
CA GLY A 238 6.76 14.89 4.10
C GLY A 238 7.76 15.28 3.02
N GLY A 239 8.72 16.11 3.41
CA GLY A 239 9.77 16.56 2.54
C GLY A 239 11.12 16.70 3.26
N LEU A 240 12.19 16.95 2.49
CA LEU A 240 13.51 17.20 3.07
C LEU A 240 13.52 18.41 4.02
N HIS A 241 12.59 19.36 3.82
CA HIS A 241 12.41 20.49 4.73
C HIS A 241 12.02 20.06 6.16
N ASP A 242 11.31 18.92 6.32
CA ASP A 242 10.98 18.36 7.63
C ASP A 242 12.22 17.74 8.30
N ASP A 243 13.09 17.08 7.52
CA ASP A 243 14.38 16.57 8.01
C ASP A 243 15.30 17.71 8.45
N ILE A 244 15.31 18.81 7.69
CA ILE A 244 16.08 20.02 8.03
C ILE A 244 15.57 20.63 9.35
N TYR A 245 14.26 20.69 9.55
CA TYR A 245 13.67 21.14 10.81
C TYR A 245 14.05 20.22 11.97
N SER A 246 13.88 18.91 11.81
CA SER A 246 14.22 17.89 12.81
C SER A 246 15.70 17.95 13.18
N PHE A 247 16.56 18.20 12.19
CA PHE A 247 18.00 18.43 12.41
C PHE A 247 18.25 19.70 13.22
N GLY A 248 17.54 20.79 12.94
CA GLY A 248 17.62 22.03 13.72
C GLY A 248 17.24 21.83 15.20
N VAL A 249 16.15 21.09 15.48
CA VAL A 249 15.74 20.73 16.85
C VAL A 249 16.80 19.85 17.51
N THR A 250 17.32 18.87 16.78
CA THR A 250 18.40 17.99 17.27
C THR A 250 19.64 18.81 17.68
N LEU A 251 20.09 19.73 16.85
CA LEU A 251 21.23 20.58 17.15
C LEU A 251 20.97 21.46 18.38
N ALA A 252 19.77 22.01 18.54
CA ALA A 252 19.40 22.79 19.71
C ALA A 252 19.57 21.98 21.01
N LEU A 253 19.12 20.72 21.04
CA LEU A 253 19.22 19.86 22.22
C LEU A 253 20.65 19.31 22.43
N LEU A 254 21.43 19.11 21.38
CA LEU A 254 22.83 18.71 21.52
C LEU A 254 23.69 19.83 22.14
N LEU A 255 23.38 21.09 21.81
CA LEU A 255 24.10 22.26 22.30
C LEU A 255 23.68 22.68 23.72
N ARG A 256 22.43 22.41 24.12
CA ARG A 256 21.91 22.76 25.44
C ARG A 256 22.12 21.66 26.47
N HIS A 257 22.13 22.01 27.74
CA HIS A 257 22.21 21.06 28.86
C HIS A 257 20.85 20.53 29.33
N PHE A 258 19.75 21.01 28.76
CA PHE A 258 18.38 20.63 29.13
C PHE A 258 17.43 20.81 27.95
N ASP A 259 16.32 20.09 27.96
CA ASP A 259 15.20 20.29 27.05
C ASP A 259 14.22 21.32 27.66
N PRO A 260 13.97 22.49 27.03
CA PRO A 260 13.05 23.48 27.58
C PRO A 260 11.58 23.06 27.55
N MET A 261 11.28 21.90 26.95
CA MET A 261 9.93 21.33 26.83
C MET A 261 9.79 19.96 27.50
N GLU A 262 10.77 19.53 28.31
CA GLU A 262 10.85 18.20 28.93
C GLU A 262 9.57 17.79 29.69
N ASN A 263 8.96 18.74 30.38
CA ASN A 263 7.78 18.50 31.24
C ASN A 263 6.45 18.85 30.54
N LEU A 264 6.46 19.13 29.24
CA LEU A 264 5.27 19.46 28.46
C LEU A 264 4.68 18.23 27.79
N THR A 265 3.35 18.19 27.68
CA THR A 265 2.65 17.23 26.82
C THR A 265 2.86 17.56 25.34
N ASP A 266 2.56 16.63 24.44
CA ASP A 266 2.69 16.86 23.00
C ASP A 266 1.84 18.05 22.52
N GLU A 267 0.62 18.22 23.05
CA GLU A 267 -0.24 19.36 22.78
C GLU A 267 0.38 20.68 23.26
N GLN A 268 0.94 20.69 24.48
CA GLN A 268 1.59 21.87 25.04
C GLN A 268 2.87 22.24 24.29
N ILE A 269 3.61 21.25 23.76
CA ILE A 269 4.78 21.49 22.89
C ILE A 269 4.33 22.18 21.61
N ILE A 270 3.26 21.70 20.97
CA ILE A 270 2.71 22.31 19.74
C ILE A 270 2.24 23.74 20.01
N GLU A 271 1.48 23.93 21.08
CA GLU A 271 0.97 25.27 21.50
C GLU A 271 2.13 26.25 21.73
N LYS A 272 3.14 25.86 22.49
CA LYS A 272 4.31 26.69 22.78
C LYS A 272 5.10 27.05 21.51
N LYS A 273 5.34 26.07 20.60
CA LYS A 273 5.98 26.34 19.31
C LYS A 273 5.16 27.31 18.47
N MET A 274 3.83 27.17 18.48
CA MET A 274 2.93 27.99 17.71
C MET A 274 2.84 29.43 18.27
N GLU A 275 2.90 29.60 19.57
CA GLU A 275 2.82 30.91 20.22
C GLU A 275 4.12 31.71 20.14
N GLU A 276 5.24 31.06 20.48
CA GLU A 276 6.55 31.70 20.59
C GLU A 276 7.36 31.64 19.29
N GLY A 277 7.03 30.67 18.39
CA GLY A 277 7.85 30.23 17.28
C GLY A 277 8.90 29.21 17.74
N SER A 278 9.14 28.17 16.92
CA SER A 278 10.02 27.05 17.27
C SER A 278 11.41 27.48 17.68
N TYR A 279 11.99 28.46 16.99
CA TYR A 279 13.32 28.98 17.34
C TYR A 279 13.37 29.53 18.78
N TYR A 280 12.41 30.38 19.14
CA TYR A 280 12.38 30.98 20.48
C TYR A 280 11.96 29.98 21.56
N ALA A 281 11.01 29.11 21.25
CA ALA A 281 10.55 28.07 22.19
C ALA A 281 11.67 27.10 22.58
N LEU A 282 12.59 26.78 21.64
CA LEU A 282 13.72 25.86 21.87
C LEU A 282 14.96 26.56 22.43
N LEU A 283 15.29 27.76 21.96
CA LEU A 283 16.58 28.40 22.25
C LEU A 283 16.46 29.58 23.20
N ASN A 284 15.26 30.15 23.31
CA ASN A 284 14.99 31.35 24.11
C ASN A 284 16.02 32.46 23.84
N ARG A 285 16.86 32.81 24.84
CA ARG A 285 17.90 33.84 24.73
C ARG A 285 19.32 33.26 24.85
N ASP A 286 19.50 32.00 24.50
CA ASP A 286 20.82 31.37 24.57
C ASP A 286 21.84 32.08 23.67
N ARG A 287 23.05 32.21 24.17
CA ARG A 287 24.17 32.88 23.49
C ARG A 287 25.08 31.83 22.86
N PHE A 288 24.83 31.53 21.59
CA PHE A 288 25.74 30.76 20.77
C PHE A 288 26.60 31.69 19.89
N SER A 289 27.60 31.12 19.19
CA SER A 289 28.36 31.87 18.17
C SER A 289 27.42 32.38 17.07
N GLY A 290 27.75 33.53 16.46
CA GLY A 290 26.92 34.13 15.41
C GLY A 290 26.60 33.19 14.26
N ALA A 291 27.58 32.34 13.86
CA ALA A 291 27.38 31.35 12.79
C ALA A 291 26.36 30.25 13.19
N LEU A 292 26.44 29.72 14.41
CA LEU A 292 25.47 28.72 14.89
C LEU A 292 24.08 29.31 15.07
N LEU A 293 23.96 30.57 15.54
CA LEU A 293 22.66 31.26 15.62
C LEU A 293 22.03 31.45 14.26
N GLU A 294 22.82 31.80 13.24
CA GLU A 294 22.37 31.96 11.88
C GLU A 294 21.83 30.64 11.32
N LEU A 295 22.58 29.54 11.49
CA LEU A 295 22.15 28.21 11.09
C LEU A 295 20.84 27.81 11.78
N LEU A 296 20.78 27.86 13.12
CA LEU A 296 19.60 27.46 13.88
C LEU A 296 18.35 28.29 13.52
N ARG A 297 18.52 29.59 13.23
CA ARG A 297 17.42 30.43 12.70
C ARG A 297 16.93 29.95 11.33
N GLY A 298 17.85 29.56 10.45
CA GLY A 298 17.51 29.02 9.12
C GLY A 298 16.78 27.68 9.20
N LEU A 299 17.26 26.76 10.07
CA LEU A 299 16.69 25.42 10.20
C LEU A 299 15.35 25.39 10.94
N LEU A 300 15.16 26.22 11.96
CA LEU A 300 13.99 26.26 12.84
C LEU A 300 12.90 27.22 12.40
N GLN A 301 12.86 27.60 11.13
CA GLN A 301 11.75 28.35 10.56
C GLN A 301 10.49 27.50 10.54
N ASP A 302 9.38 28.01 11.11
CA ASP A 302 8.09 27.31 11.14
C ASP A 302 7.43 27.29 9.75
N ASP A 303 7.60 28.34 8.96
CA ASP A 303 7.18 28.36 7.56
C ASP A 303 8.19 27.59 6.71
N GLU A 304 7.75 26.45 6.13
CA GLU A 304 8.59 25.59 5.31
C GLU A 304 9.22 26.31 4.10
N LYS A 305 8.52 27.32 3.52
CA LYS A 305 9.01 28.10 2.37
C LYS A 305 10.13 29.07 2.75
N GLN A 306 10.18 29.47 4.02
CA GLN A 306 11.22 30.33 4.57
C GLN A 306 12.33 29.53 5.25
N ARG A 307 12.10 28.24 5.53
CA ARG A 307 13.13 27.35 6.06
C ARG A 307 14.24 27.19 5.06
N TRP A 308 15.46 27.11 5.53
CA TRP A 308 16.61 26.87 4.67
C TRP A 308 16.50 25.52 3.95
N THR A 309 16.88 25.50 2.69
CA THR A 309 17.11 24.29 1.93
C THR A 309 18.47 23.69 2.24
N ILE A 310 18.73 22.44 1.86
CA ILE A 310 20.07 21.84 2.05
C ILE A 310 21.14 22.61 1.27
N ASP A 311 20.81 23.20 0.11
CA ASP A 311 21.76 24.01 -0.65
C ASP A 311 22.12 25.31 0.08
N GLU A 312 21.17 25.93 0.78
CA GLU A 312 21.43 27.09 1.63
C GLU A 312 22.31 26.69 2.83
N VAL A 313 22.10 25.51 3.42
CA VAL A 313 22.94 24.99 4.51
C VAL A 313 24.38 24.72 4.01
N ILE A 314 24.54 24.16 2.81
CA ILE A 314 25.86 23.98 2.17
C ILE A 314 26.52 25.35 1.93
N ASN A 315 25.81 26.33 1.38
CA ASN A 315 26.34 27.67 1.17
C ASN A 315 26.79 28.33 2.49
N TRP A 316 26.03 28.14 3.57
CA TRP A 316 26.42 28.62 4.88
C TRP A 316 27.71 27.92 5.38
N GLN A 317 27.84 26.60 5.18
CA GLN A 317 29.06 25.86 5.53
C GLN A 317 30.29 26.35 4.77
N ASP A 318 30.12 26.76 3.53
CA ASP A 318 31.16 27.34 2.68
C ASP A 318 31.50 28.80 3.05
N GLY A 319 30.88 29.32 4.12
CA GLY A 319 31.15 30.70 4.62
C GLY A 319 30.37 31.78 3.90
N ARG A 320 29.43 31.46 3.02
CA ARG A 320 28.54 32.42 2.37
C ARG A 320 27.49 32.89 3.37
N ARG A 321 27.41 34.19 3.61
CA ARG A 321 26.36 34.75 4.48
C ARG A 321 25.05 34.78 3.74
N LEU A 322 24.01 34.22 4.39
CA LEU A 322 22.63 34.22 3.90
C LEU A 322 21.81 35.22 4.70
N SER A 323 21.03 36.04 3.99
CA SER A 323 20.06 36.90 4.68
C SER A 323 18.94 36.06 5.27
N PRO A 324 18.59 36.23 6.57
CA PRO A 324 17.47 35.54 7.16
C PRO A 324 16.19 35.85 6.38
N LYS A 325 15.49 34.83 5.92
CA LYS A 325 14.16 35.00 5.32
C LYS A 325 13.20 35.42 6.44
N GLN A 326 12.32 36.38 6.16
CA GLN A 326 11.31 36.80 7.15
C GLN A 326 10.18 35.74 7.16
N ALA A 327 9.98 35.11 8.31
CA ALA A 327 8.82 34.25 8.49
C ALA A 327 7.52 35.03 8.35
N GLY A 328 6.58 34.50 7.56
CA GLY A 328 5.21 34.96 7.59
C GLY A 328 4.67 34.75 9.02
N ARG A 329 4.16 35.82 9.64
CA ARG A 329 3.53 35.65 10.95
C ARG A 329 2.23 34.91 10.78
N ARG A 330 2.07 33.79 11.47
CA ARG A 330 0.76 33.13 11.61
C ARG A 330 -0.23 34.09 12.23
N SER A 331 -1.45 34.14 11.72
CA SER A 331 -2.50 35.05 12.21
C SER A 331 -2.80 34.77 13.69
N LYS A 332 -2.90 35.83 14.49
CA LYS A 332 -3.20 35.77 15.94
C LYS A 332 -4.33 36.74 16.25
N ALA A 333 -5.39 36.25 16.86
CA ALA A 333 -6.53 37.05 17.24
C ALA A 333 -6.17 37.99 18.42
N ASN A 334 -6.75 39.17 18.43
CA ASN A 334 -6.58 40.17 19.52
C ASN A 334 -7.44 39.81 20.74
N ARG A 335 -8.46 38.93 20.61
CA ARG A 335 -9.30 38.42 21.68
C ARG A 335 -9.47 36.89 21.50
N PRO A 336 -9.39 36.12 22.61
CA PRO A 336 -9.59 34.68 22.53
C PRO A 336 -11.04 34.33 22.25
N LEU A 337 -11.25 33.22 21.54
CA LEU A 337 -12.50 32.48 21.47
C LEU A 337 -12.50 31.42 22.58
N ASN A 338 -13.55 31.38 23.39
CA ASN A 338 -13.70 30.34 24.41
C ASN A 338 -14.40 29.14 23.80
N PHE A 339 -13.83 27.94 23.96
CA PHE A 339 -14.45 26.70 23.50
C PHE A 339 -14.02 25.55 24.42
N ALA A 340 -15.02 24.77 24.89
CA ALA A 340 -14.81 23.77 25.91
C ALA A 340 -14.06 24.41 27.14
N GLU A 341 -12.99 23.80 27.60
CA GLU A 341 -12.19 24.33 28.70
C GLU A 341 -11.06 25.29 28.26
N GLY A 342 -10.94 25.56 26.94
CA GLY A 342 -9.81 26.31 26.38
C GLY A 342 -10.15 27.73 25.91
N LYS A 343 -9.09 28.57 25.79
CA LYS A 343 -9.13 29.91 25.19
C LYS A 343 -8.20 29.95 24.00
N TYR A 344 -8.75 30.16 22.82
CA TYR A 344 -8.01 30.04 21.57
C TYR A 344 -7.81 31.40 20.92
N ILE A 345 -6.55 31.75 20.66
CA ILE A 345 -6.15 32.94 19.92
C ILE A 345 -5.59 32.59 18.53
N ARG A 346 -5.40 31.28 18.26
CA ARG A 346 -4.89 30.77 17.01
C ARG A 346 -5.94 29.88 16.34
N PRO A 347 -6.29 30.13 15.07
CA PRO A 347 -7.28 29.32 14.37
C PRO A 347 -6.86 27.86 14.24
N GLU A 348 -5.56 27.57 14.11
CA GLU A 348 -5.03 26.22 13.99
C GLU A 348 -5.26 25.36 15.26
N LEU A 349 -5.09 25.98 16.44
CA LEU A 349 -5.35 25.31 17.73
C LEU A 349 -6.86 25.11 17.95
N LEU A 350 -7.67 26.11 17.57
CA LEU A 350 -9.13 25.98 17.59
C LEU A 350 -9.60 24.84 16.71
N ALA A 351 -9.06 24.70 15.49
CA ALA A 351 -9.38 23.60 14.57
C ALA A 351 -9.15 22.23 15.20
N GLY A 352 -8.04 22.07 15.96
CA GLY A 352 -7.75 20.87 16.73
C GLY A 352 -8.77 20.58 17.83
N ALA A 353 -9.16 21.61 18.58
CA ALA A 353 -10.12 21.50 19.68
C ALA A 353 -11.54 21.16 19.17
N LEU A 354 -12.02 21.83 18.11
CA LEU A 354 -13.32 21.58 17.49
C LEU A 354 -13.46 20.11 17.06
N SER A 355 -12.40 19.53 16.51
CA SER A 355 -12.38 18.14 16.06
C SER A 355 -12.47 17.11 17.18
N LYS A 356 -12.06 17.47 18.41
CA LYS A 356 -12.15 16.60 19.60
C LYS A 356 -13.56 16.61 20.22
N ASN A 357 -14.33 17.69 20.07
CA ASN A 357 -15.64 17.89 20.71
C ASN A 357 -16.70 18.27 19.66
N VAL A 358 -17.02 17.34 18.78
CA VAL A 358 -17.86 17.55 17.57
C VAL A 358 -19.24 18.15 17.90
N THR A 359 -19.89 17.70 18.95
CA THR A 359 -21.24 18.17 19.34
C THR A 359 -21.25 19.64 19.77
N GLU A 360 -20.32 20.01 20.65
CA GLU A 360 -20.16 21.39 21.12
C GLU A 360 -19.65 22.29 19.99
N ALA A 361 -18.73 21.77 19.17
CA ALA A 361 -18.21 22.47 17.99
C ALA A 361 -19.31 22.87 17.02
N LYS A 362 -20.26 21.96 16.74
CA LYS A 362 -21.42 22.27 15.91
C LYS A 362 -22.23 23.41 16.49
N GLN A 363 -22.51 23.39 17.80
CA GLN A 363 -23.26 24.46 18.47
C GLN A 363 -22.55 25.81 18.36
N LEU A 364 -21.23 25.83 18.57
CA LEU A 364 -20.42 27.03 18.42
C LEU A 364 -20.42 27.56 16.98
N ILE A 365 -20.38 26.69 15.98
CA ILE A 365 -20.43 27.07 14.56
C ILE A 365 -21.83 27.66 14.23
N GLU A 366 -22.90 26.99 14.68
CA GLU A 366 -24.28 27.43 14.44
C GLU A 366 -24.64 28.74 15.17
N SER A 367 -23.97 29.06 16.30
CA SER A 367 -24.17 30.34 17.01
C SER A 367 -23.62 31.55 16.24
N GLY A 368 -22.75 31.34 15.23
CA GLY A 368 -22.06 32.40 14.48
C GLY A 368 -20.87 33.02 15.24
N GLU A 369 -20.50 32.52 16.42
CA GLU A 369 -19.38 33.05 17.19
C GLU A 369 -18.03 32.89 16.48
N VAL A 370 -17.83 31.75 15.76
CA VAL A 370 -16.61 31.53 14.96
C VAL A 370 -16.48 32.59 13.86
N GLU A 371 -17.56 32.88 13.15
CA GLU A 371 -17.60 33.91 12.10
C GLU A 371 -17.26 35.29 12.64
N GLN A 372 -17.92 35.68 13.77
CA GLN A 372 -17.68 36.97 14.42
C GLN A 372 -16.24 37.07 14.91
N TRP A 373 -15.67 35.99 15.46
CA TRP A 373 -14.31 35.96 15.94
C TRP A 373 -13.30 36.11 14.80
N LEU A 374 -13.52 35.42 13.65
CA LEU A 374 -12.69 35.57 12.47
C LEU A 374 -12.73 36.98 11.90
N ALA A 375 -13.93 37.59 11.84
CA ALA A 375 -14.13 38.92 11.29
C ALA A 375 -13.59 40.03 12.18
N ARG A 376 -13.74 39.95 13.51
CA ARG A 376 -13.52 41.06 14.44
C ARG A 376 -12.29 40.89 15.35
N ALA A 377 -11.90 39.68 15.64
CA ALA A 377 -10.76 39.43 16.54
C ALA A 377 -9.50 38.97 15.78
N LEU A 378 -9.66 38.14 14.76
CA LEU A 378 -8.56 37.71 13.92
C LEU A 378 -8.28 38.72 12.78
N GLU A 379 -9.33 39.39 12.28
CA GLU A 379 -9.29 40.36 11.18
C GLU A 379 -8.68 39.78 9.89
N ASP A 380 -8.83 38.48 9.65
CA ASP A 380 -8.32 37.76 8.50
C ASP A 380 -9.45 37.48 7.50
N LYS A 381 -9.56 38.30 6.47
CA LYS A 381 -10.58 38.19 5.43
C LYS A 381 -10.49 36.88 4.64
N GLN A 382 -9.27 36.32 4.47
CA GLN A 382 -9.10 35.09 3.73
C GLN A 382 -9.55 33.88 4.59
N ALA A 383 -9.26 33.89 5.89
CA ALA A 383 -9.75 32.87 6.81
C ALA A 383 -11.29 32.89 6.91
N LEU A 384 -11.88 34.09 6.96
CA LEU A 384 -13.34 34.25 6.96
C LEU A 384 -13.96 33.68 5.67
N ALA A 385 -13.43 34.06 4.51
CA ALA A 385 -13.97 33.58 3.22
C ALA A 385 -13.85 32.06 3.09
N ARG A 386 -12.71 31.44 3.54
CA ARG A 386 -12.57 29.98 3.58
C ARG A 386 -13.59 29.31 4.51
N TYR A 387 -13.85 29.94 5.66
CA TYR A 387 -14.84 29.45 6.62
C TYR A 387 -16.25 29.48 6.04
N GLU A 388 -16.68 30.58 5.47
CA GLU A 388 -17.99 30.71 4.81
C GLU A 388 -18.17 29.69 3.68
N ALA A 389 -17.16 29.53 2.82
CA ALA A 389 -17.16 28.51 1.77
C ALA A 389 -17.27 27.09 2.34
N SER A 390 -16.65 26.83 3.49
CA SER A 390 -16.70 25.52 4.15
C SER A 390 -18.10 25.12 4.64
N LEU A 391 -18.87 26.11 5.10
CA LEU A 391 -20.25 25.88 5.53
C LEU A 391 -21.17 25.54 4.34
N LEU A 392 -21.03 26.27 3.22
CA LEU A 392 -21.77 25.96 1.99
C LEU A 392 -21.49 24.54 1.50
N LEU A 393 -20.21 24.13 1.43
CA LEU A 393 -19.81 22.79 1.06
C LEU A 393 -20.35 21.70 2.02
N ALA A 394 -20.53 22.02 3.30
CA ALA A 394 -21.11 21.08 4.26
C ALA A 394 -22.60 20.84 4.01
N GLU A 395 -23.33 21.89 3.59
CA GLU A 395 -24.76 21.81 3.28
C GLU A 395 -25.06 21.06 1.98
N GLU A 396 -24.20 21.17 0.97
CA GLU A 396 -24.32 20.42 -0.29
C GLU A 396 -24.39 18.90 -0.07
N GLY A 397 -23.71 18.39 0.95
CA GLY A 397 -23.77 16.97 1.34
C GLY A 397 -25.05 16.55 2.04
N GLY A 398 -26.00 17.46 2.25
CA GLY A 398 -27.26 17.23 2.97
C GLY A 398 -27.10 17.11 4.49
N ARG A 399 -28.21 17.33 5.22
CA ARG A 399 -28.24 17.33 6.70
C ARG A 399 -28.52 15.94 7.31
N GLY A 400 -28.23 14.85 6.59
CA GLY A 400 -28.38 13.48 7.06
C GLY A 400 -27.27 13.00 8.00
N ALA A 401 -27.14 11.67 8.12
CA ALA A 401 -26.10 11.04 8.95
C ALA A 401 -24.69 11.56 8.62
N GLY A 402 -23.88 11.82 9.67
CA GLY A 402 -22.52 12.36 9.54
C GLY A 402 -22.45 13.86 9.17
N TYR A 403 -23.58 14.58 9.21
CA TYR A 403 -23.58 16.02 8.89
C TYR A 403 -22.73 16.83 9.90
N MET A 404 -22.89 16.53 11.19
CA MET A 404 -22.12 17.22 12.25
C MET A 404 -20.62 17.08 12.03
N GLU A 405 -20.15 15.85 11.82
CA GLU A 405 -18.74 15.55 11.58
C GLU A 405 -18.25 16.24 10.31
N ARG A 406 -19.04 16.30 9.24
CA ARG A 406 -18.66 17.01 8.01
C ARG A 406 -18.53 18.51 8.22
N VAL A 407 -19.47 19.14 8.92
CA VAL A 407 -19.39 20.58 9.23
C VAL A 407 -18.14 20.91 10.02
N VAL A 408 -17.88 20.16 11.09
CA VAL A 408 -16.69 20.38 11.95
C VAL A 408 -15.40 20.12 11.19
N THR A 409 -15.33 19.04 10.41
CA THR A 409 -14.12 18.74 9.59
C THR A 409 -13.86 19.84 8.58
N ARG A 410 -14.87 20.30 7.86
CA ARG A 410 -14.72 21.37 6.86
C ARG A 410 -14.33 22.69 7.49
N THR A 411 -14.90 23.03 8.63
CA THR A 411 -14.50 24.20 9.44
C THR A 411 -13.05 24.06 9.89
N ALA A 412 -12.63 22.89 10.38
CA ALA A 412 -11.25 22.66 10.81
C ALA A 412 -10.25 22.83 9.66
N ILE A 413 -10.59 22.38 8.42
CA ILE A 413 -9.77 22.61 7.21
C ILE A 413 -9.68 24.12 6.90
N ALA A 414 -10.79 24.85 7.00
CA ALA A 414 -10.81 26.28 6.72
C ALA A 414 -9.95 27.10 7.71
N LEU A 415 -9.98 26.71 9.00
CA LEU A 415 -9.21 27.33 10.08
C LEU A 415 -7.72 26.95 10.03
N HIS A 416 -7.39 25.75 9.58
CA HIS A 416 -6.02 25.22 9.52
C HIS A 416 -5.72 24.55 8.17
N PRO A 417 -5.54 25.35 7.09
CA PRO A 417 -5.31 24.84 5.74
C PRO A 417 -4.07 23.95 5.59
N GLY A 418 -2.97 24.29 6.27
CA GLY A 418 -1.71 23.53 6.22
C GLY A 418 -1.71 22.28 7.12
N GLY A 419 -2.73 22.12 7.96
CA GLY A 419 -2.78 21.04 8.93
C GLY A 419 -3.40 19.76 8.42
N PRO A 420 -3.43 18.70 9.28
CA PRO A 420 -4.07 17.45 8.94
C PRO A 420 -5.59 17.58 8.83
N ILE A 421 -6.17 16.77 7.96
CA ILE A 421 -7.62 16.62 7.89
C ILE A 421 -8.09 15.75 9.04
N ARG A 422 -9.01 16.29 9.84
CA ARG A 422 -9.53 15.65 11.06
C ARG A 422 -10.98 15.25 10.85
N TYR A 423 -11.25 13.94 10.84
CA TYR A 423 -12.59 13.40 10.66
C TYR A 423 -12.82 12.21 11.59
N LYS A 424 -13.75 12.33 12.54
CA LYS A 424 -13.94 11.33 13.60
C LYS A 424 -12.58 11.05 14.31
N ASN A 425 -12.14 9.78 14.30
CA ASN A 425 -10.87 9.36 14.88
C ASN A 425 -9.67 9.45 13.93
N ILE A 426 -9.85 10.04 12.74
CA ILE A 426 -8.84 10.17 11.71
C ILE A 426 -8.22 11.57 11.79
N SER A 427 -6.90 11.67 11.86
CA SER A 427 -6.15 12.91 11.75
C SER A 427 -4.95 12.67 10.84
N ILE A 428 -5.05 13.04 9.57
CA ILE A 428 -4.09 12.66 8.54
C ILE A 428 -3.73 13.82 7.61
N MET A 429 -2.47 13.88 7.22
CA MET A 429 -2.06 14.62 6.03
C MET A 429 -2.55 13.86 4.78
N PRO A 430 -2.86 14.54 3.66
CA PRO A 430 -3.42 13.89 2.48
C PRO A 430 -2.59 12.72 1.94
N ASP A 431 -1.28 12.82 1.98
CA ASP A 431 -0.34 11.78 1.55
C ASP A 431 -0.12 10.68 2.60
N GLY A 432 -0.61 10.87 3.83
CA GLY A 432 -0.54 9.90 4.93
C GLY A 432 -1.70 8.90 4.99
N VAL A 433 -2.76 9.12 4.18
CA VAL A 433 -3.97 8.29 4.24
C VAL A 433 -3.71 6.81 3.98
N GLY A 434 -2.73 6.48 3.12
CA GLY A 434 -2.38 5.11 2.80
C GLY A 434 -1.87 4.34 4.03
N ALA A 435 -0.86 4.86 4.72
CA ALA A 435 -0.30 4.21 5.90
C ALA A 435 -1.31 4.11 7.05
N ALA A 436 -2.11 5.17 7.28
CA ALA A 436 -3.17 5.15 8.27
C ALA A 436 -4.26 4.10 7.96
N LEU A 437 -4.62 3.94 6.70
CA LEU A 437 -5.56 2.91 6.26
C LEU A 437 -4.98 1.49 6.46
N THR A 438 -3.68 1.29 6.20
CA THR A 438 -3.00 0.02 6.49
C THR A 438 -3.11 -0.34 7.97
N GLU A 439 -2.79 0.59 8.85
CA GLU A 439 -2.90 0.37 10.30
C GLU A 439 -4.34 0.01 10.68
N ALA A 440 -5.33 0.73 10.13
CA ALA A 440 -6.74 0.47 10.40
C ALA A 440 -7.17 -0.95 9.95
N PHE A 441 -6.73 -1.42 8.79
CA PHE A 441 -7.02 -2.78 8.32
C PHE A 441 -6.38 -3.85 9.21
N VAL A 442 -5.08 -3.74 9.47
CA VAL A 442 -4.35 -4.76 10.23
C VAL A 442 -4.78 -4.80 11.69
N MET A 443 -5.04 -3.62 12.29
CA MET A 443 -5.50 -3.50 13.68
C MET A 443 -7.02 -3.64 13.83
N ARG A 444 -7.75 -3.94 12.74
CA ARG A 444 -9.21 -4.09 12.70
C ARG A 444 -9.96 -2.90 13.31
N ARG A 445 -9.50 -1.68 12.98
CA ARG A 445 -10.16 -0.44 13.38
C ARG A 445 -11.34 -0.11 12.45
N ASP A 446 -12.05 0.98 12.73
CA ASP A 446 -13.20 1.43 11.94
C ASP A 446 -12.83 1.84 10.51
N ILE A 447 -13.03 0.93 9.56
CA ILE A 447 -12.81 1.14 8.12
C ILE A 447 -13.94 2.00 7.51
N GLN A 448 -15.15 2.00 8.11
CA GLN A 448 -16.27 2.76 7.58
C GLN A 448 -15.99 4.27 7.63
N SER A 449 -15.30 4.76 8.63
CA SER A 449 -14.89 6.16 8.71
C SER A 449 -13.97 6.57 7.54
N TYR A 450 -13.10 5.68 7.07
CA TYR A 450 -12.29 5.94 5.87
C TYR A 450 -13.13 5.97 4.60
N ASN A 451 -14.15 5.10 4.48
CA ASN A 451 -15.09 5.15 3.36
C ASN A 451 -15.82 6.50 3.30
N ASP A 452 -16.35 6.95 4.43
CA ASP A 452 -17.03 8.25 4.54
C ASP A 452 -16.07 9.40 4.23
N PHE A 453 -14.82 9.32 4.70
CA PHE A 453 -13.75 10.29 4.45
C PHE A 453 -13.47 10.48 2.94
N PHE A 454 -13.33 9.37 2.19
CA PHE A 454 -13.11 9.44 0.75
C PHE A 454 -14.30 10.03 0.01
N LEU A 455 -15.53 9.68 0.40
CA LEU A 455 -16.77 10.13 -0.25
C LEU A 455 -17.13 11.57 0.07
N ALA A 456 -16.60 12.14 1.15
CA ALA A 456 -16.89 13.51 1.57
C ALA A 456 -16.08 14.60 0.85
N TYR A 457 -15.16 14.27 -0.06
CA TYR A 457 -14.36 15.22 -0.84
C TYR A 457 -13.54 16.22 0.00
N PHE A 458 -13.13 15.85 1.22
CA PHE A 458 -12.34 16.72 2.10
C PHE A 458 -10.99 17.13 1.47
N ILE A 459 -10.38 16.24 0.69
CA ILE A 459 -9.10 16.50 0.03
C ILE A 459 -9.21 17.66 -0.98
N THR A 460 -10.29 17.72 -1.74
CA THR A 460 -10.53 18.82 -2.69
C THR A 460 -10.58 20.15 -1.94
N GLN A 461 -11.36 20.23 -0.86
CA GLN A 461 -11.43 21.42 -0.02
C GLN A 461 -10.06 21.75 0.61
N TRP A 462 -9.31 20.73 1.07
CA TRP A 462 -7.98 20.95 1.63
C TRP A 462 -7.02 21.56 0.61
N ILE A 463 -7.05 21.08 -0.64
CA ILE A 463 -6.24 21.63 -1.75
C ILE A 463 -6.65 23.08 -2.04
N ASP A 464 -7.95 23.36 -2.15
CA ASP A 464 -8.47 24.71 -2.45
C ASP A 464 -8.18 25.71 -1.34
N ALA A 465 -8.06 25.23 -0.09
CA ALA A 465 -7.74 26.07 1.06
C ALA A 465 -6.24 26.47 1.15
N GLN A 466 -5.34 25.83 0.36
CA GLN A 466 -3.92 26.10 0.44
C GLN A 466 -3.60 27.52 -0.03
N THR A 467 -2.76 28.21 0.75
CA THR A 467 -2.28 29.58 0.41
C THR A 467 -1.02 29.60 -0.46
N GLY A 468 -0.58 28.42 -0.91
CA GLY A 468 0.63 28.26 -1.71
C GLY A 468 0.58 27.08 -2.64
N THR A 469 1.67 26.89 -3.41
CA THR A 469 1.79 25.74 -4.32
C THR A 469 1.94 24.46 -3.53
N VAL A 470 0.98 23.57 -3.66
CA VAL A 470 1.09 22.18 -3.22
C VAL A 470 1.85 21.41 -4.28
N SER A 471 2.88 20.66 -3.90
CA SER A 471 3.57 19.78 -4.83
C SER A 471 2.64 18.65 -5.28
N ASP A 472 2.63 18.32 -6.57
CA ASP A 472 1.87 17.21 -7.15
C ASP A 472 0.35 17.23 -6.87
N ILE A 473 -0.30 18.41 -7.01
CA ILE A 473 -1.77 18.53 -6.88
C ILE A 473 -2.50 17.53 -7.79
N SER A 474 -2.07 17.43 -9.05
CA SER A 474 -2.71 16.56 -10.04
C SER A 474 -2.62 15.08 -9.64
N GLY A 475 -1.47 14.64 -9.15
CA GLY A 475 -1.29 13.28 -8.67
C GLY A 475 -2.13 13.00 -7.43
N LEU A 476 -2.25 13.97 -6.53
CA LEU A 476 -3.09 13.84 -5.33
C LEU A 476 -4.57 13.70 -5.70
N ILE A 477 -5.10 14.59 -6.55
CA ILE A 477 -6.49 14.54 -7.03
C ILE A 477 -6.73 13.19 -7.71
N THR A 478 -5.87 12.77 -8.63
CA THR A 478 -6.01 11.51 -9.37
C THR A 478 -6.05 10.30 -8.44
N ARG A 479 -5.21 10.26 -7.41
CA ARG A 479 -5.20 9.17 -6.40
C ARG A 479 -6.53 9.07 -5.66
N PHE A 480 -7.10 10.21 -5.23
CA PHE A 480 -8.36 10.23 -4.50
C PHE A 480 -9.58 9.95 -5.39
N ASP A 481 -9.58 10.45 -6.63
CA ASP A 481 -10.64 10.12 -7.61
C ASP A 481 -10.63 8.64 -7.95
N THR A 482 -9.46 8.06 -8.13
CA THR A 482 -9.28 6.62 -8.34
C THR A 482 -9.78 5.82 -7.13
N ALA A 483 -9.45 6.24 -5.90
CA ALA A 483 -9.96 5.61 -4.69
C ALA A 483 -11.49 5.64 -4.62
N ARG A 484 -12.13 6.79 -4.91
CA ARG A 484 -13.59 6.91 -4.98
C ARG A 484 -14.21 6.01 -6.06
N ALA A 485 -13.57 5.91 -7.22
CA ALA A 485 -14.02 4.99 -8.27
C ALA A 485 -13.97 3.52 -7.81
N TYR A 486 -12.92 3.12 -7.09
CA TYR A 486 -12.81 1.77 -6.54
C TYR A 486 -13.83 1.47 -5.45
N LEU A 487 -14.17 2.45 -4.60
CA LEU A 487 -15.22 2.30 -3.58
C LEU A 487 -16.61 2.03 -4.17
N ARG A 488 -16.89 2.55 -5.37
CA ARG A 488 -18.16 2.30 -6.09
C ARG A 488 -18.24 0.90 -6.69
N GLN A 489 -17.11 0.22 -6.86
CA GLN A 489 -17.08 -1.14 -7.41
C GLN A 489 -17.43 -2.14 -6.31
N LYS A 490 -18.55 -2.86 -6.50
CA LYS A 490 -18.99 -3.90 -5.57
C LYS A 490 -18.36 -5.25 -5.93
N GLY A 491 -18.17 -6.12 -4.93
CA GLY A 491 -17.68 -7.48 -5.12
C GLY A 491 -16.16 -7.62 -5.05
N LEU A 492 -15.65 -8.73 -5.59
CA LEU A 492 -14.21 -9.02 -5.64
C LEU A 492 -13.50 -8.06 -6.59
N GLY A 493 -12.33 -7.59 -6.23
CA GLY A 493 -11.53 -6.69 -7.05
C GLY A 493 -11.96 -5.23 -7.01
N GLY A 494 -12.85 -4.84 -6.08
CA GLY A 494 -13.27 -3.47 -5.80
C GLY A 494 -13.27 -3.19 -4.29
N GLY A 495 -13.89 -2.06 -3.90
CA GLY A 495 -14.06 -1.69 -2.49
C GLY A 495 -12.81 -1.15 -1.81
N MET A 496 -12.85 -1.10 -0.48
CA MET A 496 -11.82 -0.51 0.34
C MET A 496 -10.49 -1.29 0.27
N GLU A 497 -10.55 -2.60 0.03
CA GLU A 497 -9.34 -3.43 -0.15
C GLU A 497 -8.54 -3.01 -1.39
N LYS A 498 -9.22 -2.65 -2.49
CA LYS A 498 -8.53 -2.12 -3.69
C LYS A 498 -7.96 -0.72 -3.44
N VAL A 499 -8.67 0.12 -2.68
CA VAL A 499 -8.16 1.44 -2.26
C VAL A 499 -6.91 1.28 -1.42
N LEU A 500 -6.90 0.37 -0.44
CA LEU A 500 -5.74 0.08 0.40
C LEU A 500 -4.48 -0.15 -0.43
N TYR A 501 -4.52 -1.10 -1.36
CA TYR A 501 -3.33 -1.43 -2.17
C TYR A 501 -2.97 -0.35 -3.19
N SER A 502 -3.95 0.41 -3.70
CA SER A 502 -3.68 1.52 -4.62
C SER A 502 -2.96 2.70 -3.97
N LEU A 503 -3.21 2.92 -2.67
CA LEU A 503 -2.56 3.97 -1.89
C LEU A 503 -1.25 3.49 -1.23
N ASN A 504 -1.03 2.17 -1.15
CA ASN A 504 0.14 1.56 -0.53
C ASN A 504 0.81 0.57 -1.49
N PRO A 505 1.59 1.04 -2.46
CA PRO A 505 2.25 0.17 -3.43
C PRO A 505 3.28 -0.77 -2.78
N GLU A 506 3.72 -0.49 -1.56
CA GLU A 506 4.68 -1.28 -0.78
C GLU A 506 4.03 -2.38 0.05
N MET A 507 2.71 -2.34 0.20
CA MET A 507 1.98 -3.25 1.07
C MET A 507 1.97 -4.68 0.54
N HIS A 508 2.22 -5.64 1.44
CA HIS A 508 2.01 -7.06 1.14
C HIS A 508 0.52 -7.42 1.14
N CYS A 509 0.18 -8.58 0.58
CA CYS A 509 -1.20 -9.06 0.53
C CYS A 509 -1.72 -9.44 1.92
N LEU A 510 -2.80 -8.81 2.38
CA LEU A 510 -3.45 -9.07 3.68
C LEU A 510 -4.50 -10.20 3.66
N SER A 511 -4.49 -11.06 2.64
CA SER A 511 -5.38 -12.21 2.58
C SER A 511 -5.18 -13.12 3.79
N GLU A 512 -6.26 -13.47 4.49
CA GLU A 512 -6.21 -14.42 5.61
C GLU A 512 -5.71 -15.80 5.17
N LYS A 513 -5.98 -16.18 3.91
CA LYS A 513 -5.44 -17.42 3.32
C LYS A 513 -3.92 -17.43 3.23
N LEU A 514 -3.32 -16.23 3.08
CA LEU A 514 -1.88 -16.02 2.93
C LEU A 514 -1.20 -15.50 4.21
N ALA A 515 -1.90 -15.47 5.35
CA ALA A 515 -1.44 -14.83 6.59
C ALA A 515 -0.10 -15.34 7.14
N LYS A 516 0.34 -16.54 6.74
CA LYS A 516 1.65 -17.11 7.11
C LYS A 516 2.79 -16.66 6.19
N TYR A 517 2.48 -16.04 5.06
CA TYR A 517 3.40 -15.69 4.01
C TYR A 517 3.43 -14.17 3.79
N HIS A 518 4.56 -13.65 3.36
CA HIS A 518 4.73 -12.22 3.06
C HIS A 518 4.74 -11.98 1.55
N VAL A 519 3.56 -11.98 0.94
CA VAL A 519 3.35 -11.88 -0.51
C VAL A 519 3.34 -10.42 -0.97
N ARG A 520 4.31 -9.98 -1.79
CA ARG A 520 4.47 -8.61 -2.27
C ARG A 520 4.29 -8.43 -3.77
N SER A 521 4.36 -9.50 -4.53
CA SER A 521 4.21 -9.50 -5.99
C SER A 521 3.24 -10.60 -6.45
N PRO A 522 2.71 -10.51 -7.67
CA PRO A 522 1.96 -11.62 -8.27
C PRO A 522 2.77 -12.91 -8.34
N GLU A 523 4.07 -12.82 -8.57
CA GLU A 523 5.02 -13.93 -8.62
C GLU A 523 5.15 -14.60 -7.26
N ASP A 524 5.31 -13.82 -6.16
CA ASP A 524 5.33 -14.35 -4.79
C ASP A 524 4.04 -15.10 -4.47
N MET A 525 2.89 -14.60 -4.97
CA MET A 525 1.59 -15.27 -4.78
C MET A 525 1.56 -16.64 -5.46
N MET A 526 2.10 -16.76 -6.68
CA MET A 526 2.20 -18.05 -7.37
C MET A 526 3.08 -19.05 -6.61
N PHE A 527 4.26 -18.64 -6.16
CA PHE A 527 5.12 -19.49 -5.35
C PHE A 527 4.46 -19.90 -4.02
N THR A 528 3.73 -18.97 -3.42
CA THR A 528 2.99 -19.26 -2.18
C THR A 528 1.88 -20.27 -2.42
N PHE A 529 1.10 -20.12 -3.48
CA PHE A 529 0.08 -21.11 -3.83
C PHE A 529 0.68 -22.49 -4.17
N GLU A 530 1.84 -22.53 -4.83
CA GLU A 530 2.55 -23.79 -5.09
C GLU A 530 3.01 -24.48 -3.79
N LYS A 531 3.48 -23.70 -2.79
CA LYS A 531 3.78 -24.21 -1.45
C LYS A 531 2.50 -24.73 -0.76
N MET A 532 1.41 -23.95 -0.85
CA MET A 532 0.12 -24.29 -0.23
C MET A 532 -0.55 -25.51 -0.87
N ALA A 533 -0.34 -25.75 -2.16
CA ALA A 533 -0.87 -26.89 -2.86
C ALA A 533 -0.43 -28.23 -2.26
N LYS A 534 0.68 -28.25 -1.54
CA LYS A 534 1.22 -29.43 -0.83
C LYS A 534 0.56 -29.66 0.55
N LEU A 535 -0.25 -28.69 1.03
CA LEU A 535 -0.90 -28.79 2.34
C LEU A 535 -2.20 -29.59 2.23
N PRO A 536 -2.56 -30.41 3.26
CA PRO A 536 -3.77 -31.23 3.24
C PRO A 536 -5.06 -30.40 3.29
N ASN A 537 -5.05 -29.26 3.99
CA ASN A 537 -6.22 -28.38 4.20
C ASN A 537 -6.09 -27.10 3.39
N ARG A 538 -6.27 -27.20 2.07
CA ARG A 538 -6.27 -26.04 1.17
C ARG A 538 -7.69 -25.52 0.93
N PRO A 539 -7.89 -24.20 0.74
CA PRO A 539 -9.21 -23.64 0.43
C PRO A 539 -9.70 -24.08 -0.95
N ALA A 540 -11.03 -24.15 -1.14
CA ALA A 540 -11.63 -24.51 -2.43
C ALA A 540 -11.32 -23.47 -3.53
N MET A 541 -11.35 -22.16 -3.19
CA MET A 541 -11.04 -21.07 -4.11
C MET A 541 -9.66 -20.49 -3.78
N PHE A 542 -8.88 -20.11 -4.80
CA PHE A 542 -7.57 -19.49 -4.64
C PHE A 542 -7.69 -18.11 -4.01
N PHE A 543 -8.60 -17.31 -4.53
CA PHE A 543 -8.68 -15.90 -4.22
C PHE A 543 -9.75 -15.56 -3.18
N ASP A 544 -9.52 -14.45 -2.49
CA ASP A 544 -10.47 -13.74 -1.64
C ASP A 544 -10.47 -12.24 -1.99
N ARG A 545 -11.19 -11.42 -1.21
CA ARG A 545 -11.30 -9.98 -1.47
C ARG A 545 -9.93 -9.29 -1.50
N HIS A 546 -9.03 -9.62 -0.55
CA HIS A 546 -7.70 -9.04 -0.46
C HIS A 546 -6.79 -9.48 -1.60
N SER A 547 -6.72 -10.77 -1.89
CA SER A 547 -5.83 -11.30 -2.94
C SER A 547 -6.19 -10.80 -4.33
N ILE A 548 -7.49 -10.72 -4.68
CA ILE A 548 -7.92 -10.15 -5.97
C ILE A 548 -7.73 -8.63 -6.01
N ALA A 549 -8.04 -7.90 -4.94
CA ALA A 549 -7.79 -6.47 -4.88
C ALA A 549 -6.29 -6.16 -5.03
N PHE A 550 -5.44 -6.93 -4.37
CA PHE A 550 -3.99 -6.85 -4.51
C PHE A 550 -3.52 -7.08 -5.95
N LEU A 551 -3.94 -8.19 -6.57
CA LEU A 551 -3.58 -8.51 -7.95
C LEU A 551 -4.12 -7.47 -8.94
N SER A 552 -5.35 -6.97 -8.78
CA SER A 552 -5.94 -5.98 -9.67
C SER A 552 -5.26 -4.60 -9.58
N VAL A 553 -4.50 -4.33 -8.53
CA VAL A 553 -3.64 -3.15 -8.43
C VAL A 553 -2.25 -3.44 -9.04
N LYS A 554 -1.64 -4.57 -8.68
CA LYS A 554 -0.29 -4.93 -9.12
C LYS A 554 -0.20 -5.34 -10.58
N ASP A 555 -1.25 -5.94 -11.11
CA ASP A 555 -1.31 -6.46 -12.49
C ASP A 555 -2.67 -6.20 -13.16
N ARG A 556 -3.08 -4.95 -13.14
CA ARG A 556 -4.39 -4.49 -13.58
C ARG A 556 -4.79 -5.01 -14.98
N LYS A 557 -3.87 -4.91 -15.95
CA LYS A 557 -4.14 -5.28 -17.34
C LYS A 557 -4.54 -6.75 -17.51
N ASN A 558 -3.98 -7.61 -16.67
CA ASN A 558 -4.15 -9.05 -16.76
C ASN A 558 -5.22 -9.60 -15.82
N VAL A 559 -5.68 -8.82 -14.85
CA VAL A 559 -6.68 -9.25 -13.85
C VAL A 559 -8.06 -8.63 -14.11
N ASP A 560 -8.11 -7.32 -14.41
CA ASP A 560 -9.38 -6.59 -14.59
C ASP A 560 -10.33 -7.24 -15.62
N PRO A 561 -9.89 -7.85 -16.75
CA PRO A 561 -10.79 -8.51 -17.69
C PRO A 561 -11.61 -9.65 -17.11
N TYR A 562 -11.13 -10.28 -16.03
CA TYR A 562 -11.76 -11.47 -15.43
C TYR A 562 -12.56 -11.15 -14.16
N ILE A 563 -12.56 -9.90 -13.68
CA ILE A 563 -13.25 -9.50 -12.43
C ILE A 563 -14.77 -9.74 -12.52
N ASN A 564 -15.37 -9.48 -13.68
CA ASN A 564 -16.81 -9.73 -13.86
C ASN A 564 -17.16 -11.21 -13.75
N ASP A 565 -16.33 -12.09 -14.31
CA ASP A 565 -16.53 -13.54 -14.21
C ASP A 565 -16.24 -14.08 -12.80
N LEU A 566 -15.28 -13.49 -12.07
CA LEU A 566 -15.06 -13.80 -10.65
C LEU A 566 -16.27 -13.45 -9.76
N ASN A 567 -17.05 -12.45 -10.14
CA ASN A 567 -18.27 -12.03 -9.44
C ASN A 567 -19.56 -12.64 -10.00
N ALA A 568 -19.46 -13.52 -10.99
CA ALA A 568 -20.61 -14.17 -11.58
C ALA A 568 -21.31 -15.10 -10.58
N PRO A 569 -22.64 -15.26 -10.65
CA PRO A 569 -23.36 -16.21 -9.79
C PRO A 569 -22.99 -17.66 -10.09
N GLU A 570 -22.65 -17.99 -11.34
CA GLU A 570 -22.31 -19.33 -11.78
C GLU A 570 -20.91 -19.75 -11.32
N MET A 571 -20.81 -20.87 -10.60
CA MET A 571 -19.55 -21.35 -10.03
C MET A 571 -18.50 -21.65 -11.07
N TYR A 572 -18.88 -22.23 -12.23
CA TYR A 572 -17.93 -22.54 -13.30
C TYR A 572 -17.23 -21.29 -13.86
N ARG A 573 -17.95 -20.14 -13.94
CA ARG A 573 -17.36 -18.87 -14.40
C ARG A 573 -16.32 -18.37 -13.44
N ARG A 574 -16.60 -18.43 -12.12
CA ARG A 574 -15.65 -18.02 -11.08
C ARG A 574 -14.38 -18.86 -11.12
N ILE A 575 -14.52 -20.20 -11.16
CA ILE A 575 -13.36 -21.12 -11.22
C ILE A 575 -12.55 -20.86 -12.49
N LEU A 576 -13.20 -20.73 -13.64
CA LEU A 576 -12.52 -20.46 -14.90
C LEU A 576 -11.78 -19.11 -14.90
N ALA A 577 -12.36 -18.09 -14.27
CA ALA A 577 -11.72 -16.78 -14.11
C ALA A 577 -10.47 -16.86 -13.22
N GLU A 578 -10.54 -17.58 -12.08
CA GLU A 578 -9.35 -17.83 -11.24
C GLU A 578 -8.24 -18.54 -12.04
N MET A 579 -8.60 -19.57 -12.80
CA MET A 579 -7.66 -20.32 -13.65
C MET A 579 -7.00 -19.41 -14.70
N LYS A 580 -7.78 -18.53 -15.33
CA LYS A 580 -7.28 -17.56 -16.34
C LYS A 580 -6.31 -16.57 -15.73
N ILE A 581 -6.61 -16.04 -14.54
CA ILE A 581 -5.73 -15.12 -13.82
C ILE A 581 -4.40 -15.82 -13.49
N LEU A 582 -4.44 -17.01 -12.90
CA LEU A 582 -3.23 -17.77 -12.55
C LEU A 582 -2.39 -18.11 -13.79
N ALA A 583 -3.03 -18.54 -14.90
CA ALA A 583 -2.35 -18.82 -16.16
C ALA A 583 -1.70 -17.57 -16.76
N THR A 584 -2.36 -16.40 -16.64
CA THR A 584 -1.83 -15.13 -17.14
C THR A 584 -0.62 -14.65 -16.31
N VAL A 585 -0.68 -14.79 -15.01
CA VAL A 585 0.46 -14.48 -14.11
C VAL A 585 1.62 -15.43 -14.40
N GLN A 586 1.38 -16.75 -14.59
CA GLN A 586 2.40 -17.71 -14.97
C GLN A 586 3.10 -17.29 -16.29
N LYS A 587 2.32 -16.96 -17.33
CA LYS A 587 2.87 -16.55 -18.62
C LYS A 587 3.74 -15.31 -18.54
N ARG A 588 3.32 -14.31 -17.73
CA ARG A 588 4.05 -13.06 -17.54
C ARG A 588 5.37 -13.25 -16.82
N SER A 589 5.37 -14.06 -15.77
CA SER A 589 6.56 -14.30 -14.94
C SER A 589 7.59 -15.23 -15.59
N GLN A 590 7.35 -15.70 -16.82
CA GLN A 590 8.20 -16.66 -17.54
C GLN A 590 8.51 -17.93 -16.72
N MET A 591 7.68 -18.23 -15.74
CA MET A 591 7.83 -19.37 -14.88
C MET A 591 7.36 -20.64 -15.55
N VAL A 592 8.21 -21.63 -15.54
CA VAL A 592 8.06 -22.76 -16.42
C VAL A 592 6.98 -23.75 -15.97
N LYS A 593 6.82 -24.03 -14.68
CA LYS A 593 5.93 -25.10 -14.22
C LYS A 593 5.41 -24.91 -12.79
N PHE A 594 4.10 -25.11 -12.59
CA PHE A 594 3.44 -25.11 -11.28
C PHE A 594 2.54 -26.36 -11.13
N PRO A 595 3.12 -27.55 -10.96
CA PRO A 595 2.35 -28.78 -10.89
C PRO A 595 1.41 -28.86 -9.67
N GLY A 596 1.79 -28.26 -8.54
CA GLY A 596 0.95 -28.18 -7.37
C GLY A 596 -0.31 -27.33 -7.59
N ILE A 597 -0.17 -26.14 -8.18
CA ILE A 597 -1.31 -25.29 -8.54
C ILE A 597 -2.19 -26.00 -9.57
N ALA A 598 -1.58 -26.63 -10.59
CA ALA A 598 -2.32 -27.36 -11.63
C ALA A 598 -3.15 -28.51 -11.03
N ALA A 599 -2.59 -29.27 -10.07
CA ALA A 599 -3.32 -30.30 -9.35
C ALA A 599 -4.46 -29.70 -8.52
N TRP A 600 -4.20 -28.63 -7.79
CA TRP A 600 -5.22 -27.91 -7.01
C TRP A 600 -6.35 -27.36 -7.88
N MET A 601 -6.02 -26.78 -9.04
CA MET A 601 -7.03 -26.39 -10.04
C MET A 601 -7.88 -27.60 -10.47
N ALA A 602 -7.24 -28.71 -10.84
CA ALA A 602 -7.93 -29.91 -11.31
C ALA A 602 -8.94 -30.48 -10.30
N ASP A 603 -8.61 -30.41 -9.00
CA ASP A 603 -9.49 -30.91 -7.94
C ASP A 603 -10.77 -30.06 -7.76
N ASN A 604 -10.79 -28.82 -8.24
CA ASN A 604 -11.92 -27.90 -8.10
C ASN A 604 -12.71 -27.72 -9.42
N MET A 605 -12.43 -28.51 -10.47
CA MET A 605 -12.99 -28.30 -11.81
C MET A 605 -14.34 -28.97 -12.05
N GLU A 606 -14.91 -29.72 -11.11
CA GLU A 606 -16.16 -30.44 -11.34
C GLU A 606 -17.28 -29.53 -11.86
N PRO A 607 -17.51 -28.30 -11.33
CA PRO A 607 -18.52 -27.38 -11.88
C PRO A 607 -18.27 -26.95 -13.34
N ILE A 608 -17.02 -27.03 -13.82
CA ILE A 608 -16.67 -26.75 -15.21
C ILE A 608 -17.04 -27.94 -16.08
N TYR A 609 -16.80 -29.19 -15.62
CA TYR A 609 -17.15 -30.40 -16.35
C TYR A 609 -18.68 -30.56 -16.45
N GLU A 610 -19.44 -30.25 -15.39
CA GLU A 610 -20.91 -30.30 -15.38
C GLU A 610 -21.56 -29.38 -16.42
N ARG A 611 -20.83 -28.40 -16.94
CA ARG A 611 -21.30 -27.52 -18.01
C ARG A 611 -21.48 -28.25 -19.34
N PHE A 612 -20.73 -29.32 -19.58
CA PHE A 612 -20.84 -30.13 -20.79
C PHE A 612 -21.88 -31.23 -20.61
N HIS A 613 -22.76 -31.41 -21.58
CA HIS A 613 -23.83 -32.41 -21.55
C HIS A 613 -23.34 -33.78 -21.98
N ASP A 614 -22.38 -33.83 -22.92
CA ASP A 614 -21.81 -35.08 -23.42
C ASP A 614 -20.89 -35.74 -22.37
N ARG A 615 -21.25 -36.98 -22.00
CA ARG A 615 -20.51 -37.78 -20.99
C ARG A 615 -19.13 -38.20 -21.48
N GLU A 616 -19.01 -38.55 -22.76
CA GLU A 616 -17.73 -39.01 -23.34
C GLU A 616 -16.77 -37.83 -23.42
N LEU A 617 -17.25 -36.65 -23.85
CA LEU A 617 -16.47 -35.41 -23.88
C LEU A 617 -15.97 -35.04 -22.48
N ARG A 618 -16.81 -35.15 -21.44
CA ARG A 618 -16.40 -34.89 -20.04
C ARG A 618 -15.25 -35.82 -19.60
N GLU A 619 -15.34 -37.10 -19.89
CA GLU A 619 -14.31 -38.08 -19.52
C GLU A 619 -13.00 -37.83 -20.31
N ASP A 620 -13.09 -37.46 -21.57
CA ASP A 620 -11.91 -37.09 -22.37
C ASP A 620 -11.22 -35.83 -21.83
N LEU A 621 -12.00 -34.79 -21.49
CA LEU A 621 -11.48 -33.58 -20.85
C LEU A 621 -10.79 -33.89 -19.52
N LYS A 622 -11.39 -34.73 -18.65
CA LYS A 622 -10.77 -35.17 -17.38
C LYS A 622 -9.44 -35.90 -17.61
N LYS A 623 -9.36 -36.78 -18.60
CA LYS A 623 -8.11 -37.45 -18.98
C LYS A 623 -7.05 -36.48 -19.48
N LYS A 624 -7.42 -35.50 -20.30
CA LYS A 624 -6.50 -34.45 -20.79
C LYS A 624 -5.97 -33.59 -19.64
N VAL A 625 -6.82 -33.16 -18.71
CA VAL A 625 -6.40 -32.40 -17.52
C VAL A 625 -5.46 -33.22 -16.65
N THR A 626 -5.74 -34.51 -16.44
CA THR A 626 -4.87 -35.40 -15.66
C THR A 626 -3.46 -35.50 -16.24
N ARG A 627 -3.30 -35.47 -17.57
CA ARG A 627 -1.98 -35.45 -18.21
C ARG A 627 -1.29 -34.09 -18.10
N LEU A 628 -2.05 -32.98 -18.18
CA LEU A 628 -1.51 -31.63 -18.19
C LEU A 628 -1.13 -31.14 -16.80
N LYS A 629 -1.79 -31.63 -15.71
CA LYS A 629 -1.46 -31.21 -14.35
C LYS A 629 -0.02 -31.53 -13.94
N GLU A 630 0.53 -32.65 -14.43
CA GLU A 630 1.93 -33.02 -14.16
C GLU A 630 2.92 -32.08 -14.86
N ALA A 631 2.54 -31.54 -16.01
CA ALA A 631 3.36 -30.58 -16.74
C ALA A 631 3.42 -29.20 -16.07
N GLY A 632 2.42 -28.84 -15.24
CA GLY A 632 2.34 -27.57 -14.52
C GLY A 632 2.17 -26.34 -15.41
N ASP A 633 1.65 -26.54 -16.65
CA ASP A 633 1.37 -25.47 -17.61
C ASP A 633 -0.12 -25.11 -17.51
N LEU A 634 -0.42 -24.06 -16.72
CA LEU A 634 -1.80 -23.67 -16.43
C LEU A 634 -2.51 -23.16 -17.68
N ALA A 635 -1.79 -22.53 -18.59
CA ALA A 635 -2.37 -21.98 -19.82
C ALA A 635 -2.94 -23.08 -20.72
N LYS A 636 -2.26 -24.25 -20.83
CA LYS A 636 -2.76 -25.39 -21.60
C LYS A 636 -4.03 -25.98 -20.98
N ILE A 637 -4.14 -26.00 -19.65
CA ILE A 637 -5.37 -26.47 -18.97
C ILE A 637 -6.52 -25.50 -19.29
N VAL A 638 -6.29 -24.18 -19.17
CA VAL A 638 -7.32 -23.17 -19.45
C VAL A 638 -7.85 -23.25 -20.88
N VAL A 639 -6.98 -23.43 -21.87
CA VAL A 639 -7.36 -23.50 -23.29
C VAL A 639 -8.35 -24.63 -23.58
N LEU A 640 -8.33 -25.74 -22.84
CA LEU A 640 -9.28 -26.83 -23.01
C LEU A 640 -10.75 -26.40 -22.76
N PHE A 641 -10.95 -25.40 -21.91
CA PHE A 641 -12.27 -24.94 -21.46
C PHE A 641 -12.66 -23.54 -21.95
N ASP A 642 -11.69 -22.80 -22.49
CA ASP A 642 -11.90 -21.45 -23.03
C ASP A 642 -12.17 -21.44 -24.54
N THR A 643 -12.57 -22.59 -25.10
CA THR A 643 -12.91 -22.72 -26.52
C THR A 643 -14.44 -22.67 -26.69
N PRO A 644 -15.01 -21.50 -27.09
CA PRO A 644 -16.46 -21.36 -27.24
C PRO A 644 -17.09 -22.37 -28.19
N ALA A 645 -16.35 -22.76 -29.24
CA ALA A 645 -16.82 -23.68 -30.27
C ALA A 645 -17.20 -25.06 -29.69
N THR A 646 -16.35 -25.67 -28.84
CA THR A 646 -16.61 -26.98 -28.24
C THR A 646 -17.87 -26.96 -27.38
N TYR A 647 -18.06 -25.90 -26.59
CA TYR A 647 -19.25 -25.76 -25.75
C TYR A 647 -20.51 -25.48 -26.57
N GLN A 648 -20.42 -24.70 -27.64
CA GLN A 648 -21.55 -24.40 -28.51
C GLN A 648 -21.98 -25.67 -29.27
N GLU A 649 -21.02 -26.48 -29.69
CA GLU A 649 -21.28 -27.75 -30.38
C GLU A 649 -21.96 -28.75 -29.44
N ASP A 650 -21.42 -28.95 -28.21
CA ASP A 650 -22.02 -29.80 -27.19
C ASP A 650 -23.47 -29.37 -26.87
N ASN A 651 -23.70 -28.08 -26.66
CA ASN A 651 -25.01 -27.55 -26.34
C ASN A 651 -25.98 -27.68 -27.52
N LEU A 652 -25.51 -27.54 -28.76
CA LEU A 652 -26.32 -27.76 -29.96
C LEU A 652 -26.73 -29.22 -30.07
N ASN A 653 -25.78 -30.15 -29.88
CA ASN A 653 -26.03 -31.59 -29.89
C ASN A 653 -26.99 -32.00 -28.79
N PHE A 654 -26.83 -31.47 -27.60
CA PHE A 654 -27.78 -31.69 -26.48
C PHE A 654 -29.20 -31.21 -26.80
N ARG A 655 -29.33 -30.00 -27.36
CA ARG A 655 -30.64 -29.48 -27.79
C ARG A 655 -31.29 -30.33 -28.88
N ARG A 656 -30.48 -30.87 -29.81
CA ARG A 656 -30.98 -31.82 -30.84
C ARG A 656 -31.44 -33.11 -30.20
N ALA A 657 -30.65 -33.66 -29.30
CA ALA A 657 -30.98 -34.90 -28.60
C ALA A 657 -32.25 -34.74 -27.74
N MET A 658 -32.39 -33.61 -27.04
CA MET A 658 -33.60 -33.32 -26.25
C MET A 658 -34.83 -33.17 -27.14
N ARG A 659 -34.73 -32.54 -28.30
CA ARG A 659 -35.85 -32.42 -29.26
C ARG A 659 -36.25 -33.81 -29.72
N ASN A 660 -35.30 -34.65 -30.17
CA ASN A 660 -35.58 -36.00 -30.61
C ASN A 660 -36.20 -36.84 -29.45
N PHE A 661 -35.77 -36.65 -28.20
CA PHE A 661 -36.36 -37.32 -27.03
C PHE A 661 -37.84 -36.94 -26.87
N TYR A 662 -38.15 -35.63 -26.92
CA TYR A 662 -39.56 -35.17 -26.80
C TYR A 662 -40.44 -35.66 -27.99
N ASP A 663 -39.89 -35.65 -29.20
CA ASP A 663 -40.58 -36.14 -30.37
C ASP A 663 -40.89 -37.65 -30.24
N LEU A 664 -39.93 -38.45 -29.78
CA LEU A 664 -40.10 -39.87 -29.51
C LEU A 664 -41.05 -40.13 -28.31
N GLU A 665 -40.99 -39.31 -27.24
CA GLU A 665 -41.90 -39.43 -26.12
C GLU A 665 -43.36 -39.11 -26.53
N GLN A 666 -43.55 -38.13 -27.39
CA GLN A 666 -44.87 -37.82 -27.98
C GLN A 666 -45.35 -38.96 -28.84
N GLU A 667 -44.54 -39.48 -29.75
CA GLU A 667 -44.85 -40.65 -30.61
C GLU A 667 -45.21 -41.86 -29.75
N MET A 668 -44.48 -42.13 -28.68
CA MET A 668 -44.74 -43.21 -27.73
C MET A 668 -46.11 -43.03 -27.01
N GLN A 669 -46.44 -41.79 -26.62
CA GLN A 669 -47.72 -41.46 -26.04
C GLN A 669 -48.89 -41.63 -27.00
N GLU A 670 -48.72 -41.23 -28.29
CA GLU A 670 -49.68 -41.39 -29.34
C GLU A 670 -49.92 -42.91 -29.59
N LEU A 671 -48.82 -43.70 -29.75
CA LEU A 671 -48.92 -45.15 -29.91
C LEU A 671 -49.56 -45.83 -28.71
N ASP A 672 -49.24 -45.43 -27.47
CA ASP A 672 -49.83 -45.98 -26.24
C ASP A 672 -51.31 -45.65 -26.13
N SER A 673 -51.72 -44.44 -26.60
CA SER A 673 -53.11 -44.08 -26.70
C SER A 673 -53.90 -44.89 -27.78
N GLU A 674 -53.27 -45.11 -28.95
CA GLU A 674 -53.81 -45.93 -30.01
C GLU A 674 -53.95 -47.40 -29.55
N MET A 675 -52.95 -47.96 -28.85
CA MET A 675 -53.02 -49.32 -28.29
C MET A 675 -54.09 -49.48 -27.20
N LYS A 676 -54.41 -48.44 -26.44
CA LYS A 676 -55.46 -48.46 -25.39
C LYS A 676 -56.87 -48.34 -26.00
N ASP A 677 -57.03 -47.82 -27.20
CA ASP A 677 -58.30 -47.68 -27.87
C ASP A 677 -58.49 -48.72 -28.99
N GLU A 678 -58.50 -50.02 -28.57
CA GLU A 678 -58.69 -51.17 -29.48
C GLU A 678 -59.91 -51.00 -30.38
N SER A 679 -60.95 -50.28 -29.98
CA SER A 679 -62.20 -50.11 -30.75
C SER A 679 -62.00 -49.13 -31.94
N LEU A 680 -61.17 -48.13 -31.79
CA LEU A 680 -60.83 -47.21 -32.85
C LEU A 680 -59.87 -47.82 -33.86
N TYR A 681 -58.82 -48.50 -33.37
CA TYR A 681 -57.86 -49.19 -34.19
C TYR A 681 -58.45 -50.32 -35.00
N GLY A 682 -59.30 -51.12 -34.36
CA GLY A 682 -60.05 -52.18 -35.00
C GLY A 682 -61.02 -51.65 -36.10
N ARG A 683 -61.64 -50.51 -35.88
CA ARG A 683 -62.54 -49.84 -36.88
C ARG A 683 -61.73 -49.25 -38.05
N GLU A 684 -60.60 -48.64 -37.78
CA GLU A 684 -59.80 -48.01 -38.82
C GLU A 684 -59.06 -49.03 -39.69
N ALA A 685 -58.43 -50.01 -39.07
CA ALA A 685 -57.89 -51.18 -39.77
C ALA A 685 -58.96 -51.96 -40.52
N GLY A 686 -60.12 -52.18 -39.90
CA GLY A 686 -61.25 -52.82 -40.53
C GLY A 686 -61.76 -52.00 -41.76
N ARG A 687 -61.80 -50.72 -41.71
CA ARG A 687 -62.13 -49.84 -42.83
C ARG A 687 -61.10 -49.90 -43.96
N GLN A 688 -59.85 -49.88 -43.63
CA GLN A 688 -58.77 -50.01 -44.64
C GLN A 688 -58.77 -51.36 -45.31
N ILE A 689 -58.89 -52.44 -44.51
CA ILE A 689 -59.03 -53.79 -45.08
C ILE A 689 -60.31 -53.92 -45.90
N ALA A 690 -61.44 -53.39 -45.43
CA ALA A 690 -62.70 -53.38 -46.20
C ALA A 690 -62.57 -52.59 -47.50
N ALA A 691 -61.90 -51.46 -47.49
CA ALA A 691 -61.63 -50.68 -48.72
C ALA A 691 -60.76 -51.43 -49.72
N VAL A 692 -59.68 -52.08 -49.24
CA VAL A 692 -58.80 -52.93 -50.08
C VAL A 692 -59.62 -54.11 -50.65
N VAL A 693 -60.35 -54.84 -49.80
CA VAL A 693 -61.20 -55.96 -50.25
C VAL A 693 -62.26 -55.49 -51.23
N ALA A 694 -62.95 -54.38 -51.00
CA ALA A 694 -63.90 -53.82 -51.91
C ALA A 694 -63.27 -53.40 -53.24
N GLY A 695 -62.09 -52.84 -53.23
CA GLY A 695 -61.31 -52.48 -54.44
C GLY A 695 -60.90 -53.71 -55.22
N VAL A 696 -60.45 -54.74 -54.57
CA VAL A 696 -60.12 -56.02 -55.22
C VAL A 696 -61.38 -56.69 -55.81
N LEU A 697 -62.46 -56.76 -55.08
CA LEU A 697 -63.75 -57.32 -55.57
C LEU A 697 -64.28 -56.47 -56.70
N ALA A 698 -64.28 -55.18 -56.69
CA ALA A 698 -64.68 -54.31 -57.75
C ALA A 698 -63.79 -54.54 -59.00
N SER A 699 -62.49 -54.71 -58.87
CA SER A 699 -61.60 -55.01 -59.90
C SER A 699 -61.86 -56.37 -60.56
N ILE A 700 -62.16 -57.41 -59.75
CA ILE A 700 -62.53 -58.73 -60.24
C ILE A 700 -63.84 -58.70 -60.98
N ILE A 701 -64.85 -57.95 -60.47
CA ILE A 701 -66.16 -57.80 -61.12
C ILE A 701 -65.98 -57.05 -62.44
N ILE A 702 -65.19 -56.03 -62.50
CA ILE A 702 -64.93 -55.26 -63.68
C ILE A 702 -64.21 -56.21 -64.74
N LEU A 703 -63.23 -56.95 -64.33
CA LEU A 703 -62.54 -57.92 -65.18
C LEU A 703 -63.47 -58.99 -65.63
N ALA A 704 -64.32 -59.61 -64.79
CA ALA A 704 -65.28 -60.60 -65.14
C ALA A 704 -66.36 -60.08 -66.08
N SER A 705 -66.86 -58.87 -65.80
CA SER A 705 -67.81 -58.18 -66.72
C SER A 705 -67.23 -57.84 -68.03
N SER A 706 -65.99 -57.41 -68.08
CA SER A 706 -65.27 -57.18 -69.34
C SER A 706 -65.06 -58.47 -70.13
N PHE A 707 -64.73 -59.53 -69.40
CA PHE A 707 -64.59 -60.86 -70.04
C PHE A 707 -65.93 -61.37 -70.63
N MET A 708 -67.06 -61.17 -69.90
CA MET A 708 -68.35 -61.54 -70.39
C MET A 708 -68.82 -60.63 -71.60
N ALA A 709 -68.48 -59.35 -71.50
CA ALA A 709 -68.83 -58.43 -72.64
C ALA A 709 -68.03 -58.65 -73.90
N PHE A 710 -66.81 -59.07 -73.77
CA PHE A 710 -65.94 -59.37 -74.93
C PHE A 710 -65.99 -60.87 -75.34
N GLY A 711 -66.45 -61.81 -74.45
CA GLY A 711 -66.56 -63.23 -74.76
C GLY A 711 -67.87 -63.62 -75.43
N GLY A 712 -68.80 -62.70 -75.57
CA GLY A 712 -70.12 -62.97 -76.15
C GLY A 712 -70.30 -62.72 -77.66
N HIS A 713 -69.21 -62.43 -78.40
CA HIS A 713 -69.27 -62.22 -79.84
C HIS A 713 -68.27 -63.15 -80.55
N GLY A 714 -68.57 -64.47 -80.50
CA GLY A 714 -67.84 -65.48 -81.21
C GLY A 714 -68.60 -66.75 -81.47
N LYS A 715 -69.79 -66.62 -82.10
CA LYS A 715 -70.40 -67.72 -82.92
C LYS A 715 -71.40 -67.12 -83.88
N GLY A 716 -71.01 -67.12 -85.09
CA GLY A 716 -71.87 -66.88 -86.19
C GLY A 716 -71.13 -66.71 -87.50
N PHE A 717 -70.75 -67.79 -88.01
CA PHE A 717 -70.22 -68.16 -89.31
C PHE A 717 -68.77 -68.59 -89.30
#